data_0ba15f8a0c383f802484fe6684e616be
#
_entry.id   0ba15f8a0c383f802484fe6684e616be
#
_cell.length_a   1.000
_cell.length_b   1.000
_cell.length_c   1.000
_cell.angle_alpha   90.00
_cell.angle_beta   90.00
_cell.angle_gamma   90.00
#
_symmetry.space_group_name_H-M   'P 1'
#
loop_
_entity.id
_entity.type
_entity.pdbx_description
1 polymer ?
#
loop_
_entity_poly.entity_id
_entity_poly.type
_entity_poly.pdbx_seq_one_letter_code
_entity_poly.pdbx_strand_id
1 'polypeptide(L)'
;MIILLLEFSIASFRTGVLQGITVMSELMRKLNLGPNSAPVITLAGLMLASSLCAAGQSSGRIKGTVRAASGAPVSGVSVVATNQVTAKWKRARSNPDGTYSIQLNAGAYRLTVAAPHVAKFDKDKNYGDFALPRGEALENVIVEPGKETLVDIPLDQGEVKELPRQPGDKPTGNAGRDTVASEPQIDQDRREARDRWRIGFPEYDRYGDRAARGRDIPFKKGRWWDPYNQSVLKGDYPIRGNNTFLVLSAVSTTAIEQRRAPTPSDVSSDQPSSAEFFGQPEQFAASETIQFSFELFHGDTTFKPRDWAIKISPTFSVPNYLNARENGVVNIDVRRGTNRTDTHISLEEAFAEVKLFDVNSNYDFVSVRAGIQSFSSDFRGFIFSDNNLGFRVFGAGDNNRIQFNAVYFSMLEKDTNSGLNRFDTRHQNVYVANVFRQDFIRKGYTIQASALYNDDRRSIHYDRNGFLVRPALIGDVRPHAIKVGYVGINGDGHLGKLNLTHSYYYAFGRDDRNPIAGRSVKVRSNMAAVEASVDHDYLRFKGSFFFAQGDSNPTDNKATGFDAILDDPNFVGGQFSFWNRNGIRLTQTGVGLVQGNSLLPSLRSSKTEGQANFINPGIFIYNAGIDAEVTQRLKAIFNVNYLRFHRTEPLEYVLFQNHIRHEIGWDYSLGVAYRPFLINNVTLTFGANTLVTGRGFRDIFTNRSRNCPPNVGDFCEPDVINPSKPLYSLFAQLKLVF
;
A
#
# COMPACT_ATOMS: atom_id res chain seq x y z
N MET A 1 -7.88 -34.22 -17.55
CA MET A 1 -6.94 -34.09 -16.40
C MET A 1 -7.29 -32.93 -15.47
N ILE A 2 -7.69 -31.78 -15.97
CA ILE A 2 -8.10 -30.61 -15.14
C ILE A 2 -9.46 -30.84 -14.44
N ILE A 3 -10.38 -31.58 -15.04
CA ILE A 3 -11.72 -31.86 -14.46
C ILE A 3 -11.62 -32.90 -13.33
N LEU A 4 -10.71 -33.87 -13.38
CA LEU A 4 -10.48 -34.86 -12.31
C LEU A 4 -9.75 -34.30 -11.09
N LEU A 5 -8.99 -33.20 -11.22
CA LEU A 5 -8.36 -32.51 -10.11
C LEU A 5 -9.35 -31.56 -9.38
N LEU A 6 -10.40 -31.12 -10.06
CA LEU A 6 -11.49 -30.32 -9.45
C LEU A 6 -12.44 -31.18 -8.59
N GLU A 7 -12.71 -32.42 -8.97
CA GLU A 7 -13.63 -33.29 -8.20
C GLU A 7 -13.01 -33.83 -6.90
N PHE A 8 -11.69 -34.08 -6.87
CA PHE A 8 -11.00 -34.50 -5.64
C PHE A 8 -10.85 -33.34 -4.62
N SER A 9 -10.82 -32.09 -5.09
CA SER A 9 -10.75 -30.90 -4.22
C SER A 9 -12.11 -30.61 -3.55
N ILE A 10 -13.22 -30.94 -4.19
CA ILE A 10 -14.59 -30.61 -3.71
C ILE A 10 -15.05 -31.55 -2.59
N ALA A 11 -14.61 -32.81 -2.58
CA ALA A 11 -14.99 -33.77 -1.54
C ALA A 11 -14.31 -33.53 -0.19
N SER A 12 -13.03 -33.12 -0.19
CA SER A 12 -12.33 -32.69 1.04
C SER A 12 -12.80 -31.33 1.57
N PHE A 13 -13.35 -30.49 0.69
CA PHE A 13 -13.84 -29.17 1.03
C PHE A 13 -15.14 -29.20 1.83
N ARG A 14 -16.02 -30.18 1.58
CA ARG A 14 -17.33 -30.26 2.26
C ARG A 14 -17.25 -30.60 3.75
N THR A 15 -16.30 -31.39 4.18
CA THR A 15 -16.20 -31.82 5.61
C THR A 15 -15.56 -30.74 6.48
N GLY A 16 -14.57 -30.00 5.98
CA GLY A 16 -13.94 -28.88 6.71
C GLY A 16 -14.83 -27.65 6.86
N VAL A 17 -15.65 -27.38 5.84
CA VAL A 17 -16.57 -26.23 5.83
C VAL A 17 -17.69 -26.40 6.87
N LEU A 18 -18.23 -27.61 7.06
CA LEU A 18 -19.29 -27.88 8.05
C LEU A 18 -18.82 -27.69 9.50
N GLN A 19 -17.60 -28.08 9.82
CA GLN A 19 -17.02 -27.83 11.16
C GLN A 19 -16.68 -26.35 11.39
N GLY A 20 -16.18 -25.64 10.37
CA GLY A 20 -15.90 -24.20 10.45
C GLY A 20 -17.16 -23.36 10.65
N ILE A 21 -18.27 -23.71 9.99
CA ILE A 21 -19.56 -23.02 10.11
C ILE A 21 -20.14 -23.17 11.53
N THR A 22 -19.98 -24.32 12.17
CA THR A 22 -20.49 -24.58 13.52
C THR A 22 -19.74 -23.75 14.58
N VAL A 23 -18.43 -23.69 14.50
CA VAL A 23 -17.60 -22.86 15.41
C VAL A 23 -17.89 -21.36 15.22
N MET A 24 -18.10 -20.94 13.96
CA MET A 24 -18.37 -19.55 13.61
C MET A 24 -19.79 -19.11 14.04
N SER A 25 -20.79 -20.01 13.97
CA SER A 25 -22.14 -19.72 14.44
C SER A 25 -22.19 -19.53 15.97
N GLU A 26 -21.35 -20.23 16.69
CA GLU A 26 -21.22 -20.13 18.14
C GLU A 26 -20.45 -18.85 18.56
N LEU A 27 -19.47 -18.44 17.76
CA LEU A 27 -18.76 -17.17 17.95
C LEU A 27 -19.67 -15.96 17.64
N MET A 28 -20.49 -16.06 16.60
CA MET A 28 -21.48 -15.02 16.24
C MET A 28 -22.54 -14.83 17.31
N ARG A 29 -22.95 -15.91 17.94
CA ARG A 29 -23.92 -15.86 19.05
C ARG A 29 -23.34 -15.18 20.30
N LYS A 30 -22.03 -15.31 20.52
CA LYS A 30 -21.31 -14.64 21.62
C LYS A 30 -21.03 -13.16 21.34
N LEU A 31 -20.91 -12.76 20.07
CA LEU A 31 -20.59 -11.38 19.67
C LEU A 31 -21.82 -10.52 19.39
N ASN A 32 -23.04 -11.08 19.52
CA ASN A 32 -24.30 -10.37 19.32
C ASN A 32 -24.43 -9.61 17.98
N LEU A 33 -23.85 -10.18 16.89
CA LEU A 33 -23.87 -9.60 15.56
C LEU A 33 -25.18 -9.97 14.85
N GLY A 34 -25.88 -8.97 14.34
CA GLY A 34 -27.18 -9.14 13.69
C GLY A 34 -27.12 -9.90 12.35
N PRO A 35 -28.27 -10.37 11.83
CA PRO A 35 -28.34 -11.26 10.67
C PRO A 35 -27.83 -10.66 9.35
N ASN A 36 -27.65 -9.35 9.26
CA ASN A 36 -27.19 -8.67 8.04
C ASN A 36 -25.67 -8.69 7.84
N SER A 37 -24.88 -9.19 8.81
CA SER A 37 -23.41 -9.32 8.71
C SER A 37 -22.96 -10.70 8.19
N ALA A 38 -23.89 -11.61 7.97
CA ALA A 38 -23.63 -12.99 7.58
C ALA A 38 -22.78 -13.15 6.28
N PRO A 39 -23.02 -12.43 5.18
CA PRO A 39 -22.28 -12.69 3.93
C PRO A 39 -20.80 -12.28 4.01
N VAL A 40 -20.45 -11.21 4.73
CA VAL A 40 -19.05 -10.76 4.86
C VAL A 40 -18.25 -11.69 5.75
N ILE A 41 -18.87 -12.15 6.85
CA ILE A 41 -18.24 -13.07 7.78
C ILE A 41 -18.09 -14.45 7.16
N THR A 42 -19.02 -14.86 6.30
CA THR A 42 -18.94 -16.14 5.57
C THR A 42 -17.82 -16.11 4.53
N LEU A 43 -17.60 -15.00 3.83
CA LEU A 43 -16.51 -14.87 2.87
C LEU A 43 -15.15 -14.77 3.57
N ALA A 44 -15.04 -14.04 4.67
CA ALA A 44 -13.84 -13.96 5.50
C ALA A 44 -13.54 -15.31 6.19
N GLY A 45 -14.56 -16.03 6.63
CA GLY A 45 -14.45 -17.35 7.21
C GLY A 45 -14.05 -18.42 6.19
N LEU A 46 -14.56 -18.38 4.97
CA LEU A 46 -14.16 -19.24 3.86
C LEU A 46 -12.68 -19.03 3.47
N MET A 47 -12.22 -17.78 3.52
CA MET A 47 -10.84 -17.45 3.18
C MET A 47 -9.85 -17.79 4.31
N LEU A 48 -10.27 -17.70 5.58
CA LEU A 48 -9.49 -18.14 6.73
C LEU A 48 -9.46 -19.67 6.86
N ALA A 49 -10.55 -20.37 6.54
CA ALA A 49 -10.60 -21.82 6.56
C ALA A 49 -9.68 -22.48 5.52
N SER A 50 -9.46 -21.83 4.37
CA SER A 50 -8.49 -22.31 3.38
C SER A 50 -7.03 -22.20 3.83
N SER A 51 -6.72 -21.33 4.81
CA SER A 51 -5.38 -21.19 5.39
C SER A 51 -5.13 -22.08 6.62
N LEU A 52 -6.16 -22.62 7.23
CA LEU A 52 -6.08 -23.50 8.43
C LEU A 52 -6.07 -25.01 8.10
N CYS A 53 -6.33 -25.41 6.86
CA CYS A 53 -6.27 -26.81 6.43
C CYS A 53 -4.85 -27.39 6.23
N ALA A 54 -3.82 -26.81 6.84
CA ALA A 54 -2.45 -27.35 6.84
C ALA A 54 -2.12 -28.25 8.05
N ALA A 55 -3.09 -28.60 8.87
CA ALA A 55 -2.88 -29.44 10.05
C ALA A 55 -3.36 -30.87 9.78
N GLY A 56 -2.44 -31.74 9.31
CA GLY A 56 -2.69 -33.16 9.14
C GLY A 56 -1.94 -33.79 7.97
N GLN A 57 -0.75 -33.31 7.63
CA GLN A 57 0.08 -34.00 6.64
C GLN A 57 0.72 -35.23 7.28
N SER A 58 0.22 -36.42 6.89
CA SER A 58 0.87 -37.68 7.19
C SER A 58 2.29 -37.71 6.63
N SER A 59 3.25 -38.16 7.43
CA SER A 59 4.68 -38.17 7.08
C SER A 59 5.05 -39.47 6.34
N GLY A 60 5.93 -39.34 5.35
CA GLY A 60 6.67 -40.44 4.72
C GLY A 60 8.17 -40.36 4.99
N ARG A 61 8.97 -41.21 4.41
CA ARG A 61 10.42 -41.28 4.64
C ARG A 61 11.18 -41.45 3.34
N ILE A 62 12.25 -40.66 3.14
CA ILE A 62 13.23 -40.91 2.10
C ILE A 62 14.42 -41.63 2.72
N LYS A 63 14.87 -42.72 2.11
CA LYS A 63 16.10 -43.44 2.43
C LYS A 63 16.96 -43.61 1.16
N GLY A 64 18.25 -43.75 1.32
CA GLY A 64 19.15 -44.05 0.20
C GLY A 64 20.61 -44.06 0.62
N THR A 65 21.48 -44.19 -0.34
CA THR A 65 22.94 -44.16 -0.18
C THR A 65 23.52 -43.01 -0.98
N VAL A 66 24.52 -42.33 -0.41
CA VAL A 66 25.34 -41.40 -1.13
C VAL A 66 26.59 -42.09 -1.60
N ARG A 67 26.85 -42.12 -2.90
CA ARG A 67 27.96 -42.84 -3.52
C ARG A 67 28.85 -41.90 -4.33
N ALA A 68 30.16 -42.10 -4.25
CA ALA A 68 31.12 -41.43 -5.13
C ALA A 68 31.04 -42.00 -6.56
N ALA A 69 31.61 -41.34 -7.54
CA ALA A 69 31.70 -41.79 -8.93
C ALA A 69 32.36 -43.18 -9.06
N SER A 70 33.22 -43.57 -8.11
CA SER A 70 33.80 -44.90 -7.99
C SER A 70 32.84 -45.98 -7.45
N GLY A 71 31.60 -45.64 -7.10
CA GLY A 71 30.64 -46.52 -6.45
C GLY A 71 30.81 -46.70 -4.94
N ALA A 72 31.89 -46.14 -4.34
CA ALA A 72 32.15 -46.22 -2.90
C ALA A 72 31.16 -45.36 -2.09
N PRO A 73 30.67 -45.83 -0.92
CA PRO A 73 29.81 -45.06 -0.07
C PRO A 73 30.54 -43.84 0.54
N VAL A 74 29.85 -42.70 0.61
CA VAL A 74 30.42 -41.43 1.15
C VAL A 74 29.74 -41.08 2.45
N SER A 75 30.52 -41.00 3.52
CA SER A 75 30.03 -40.66 4.87
C SER A 75 30.11 -39.16 5.18
N GLY A 76 29.24 -38.69 6.10
CA GLY A 76 29.29 -37.35 6.64
C GLY A 76 28.71 -36.24 5.73
N VAL A 77 28.21 -36.61 4.58
CA VAL A 77 27.61 -35.72 3.59
C VAL A 77 26.23 -35.29 4.03
N SER A 78 25.93 -34.01 3.90
CA SER A 78 24.58 -33.46 4.23
C SER A 78 23.67 -33.61 3.03
N VAL A 79 22.62 -34.41 3.14
CA VAL A 79 21.53 -34.50 2.15
C VAL A 79 20.41 -33.55 2.60
N VAL A 80 20.01 -32.65 1.74
CA VAL A 80 18.97 -31.64 2.01
C VAL A 80 17.79 -31.92 1.09
N ALA A 81 16.62 -32.14 1.68
CA ALA A 81 15.36 -32.31 0.97
C ALA A 81 14.54 -31.02 1.10
N THR A 82 14.31 -30.33 -0.01
CA THR A 82 13.50 -29.10 -0.08
C THR A 82 12.17 -29.41 -0.74
N ASN A 83 11.08 -29.12 -0.06
CA ASN A 83 9.74 -29.29 -0.63
C ASN A 83 9.51 -28.27 -1.73
N GLN A 84 9.14 -28.71 -2.92
CA GLN A 84 9.01 -27.86 -4.11
C GLN A 84 7.81 -26.89 -4.04
N VAL A 85 6.81 -27.19 -3.19
CA VAL A 85 5.61 -26.37 -3.04
C VAL A 85 5.74 -25.39 -1.87
N THR A 86 6.28 -25.86 -0.72
CA THR A 86 6.32 -25.08 0.52
C THR A 86 7.67 -24.44 0.81
N ALA A 87 8.71 -24.76 0.00
CA ALA A 87 10.12 -24.40 0.20
C ALA A 87 10.69 -24.78 1.58
N LYS A 88 9.95 -25.57 2.38
CA LYS A 88 10.47 -26.11 3.65
C LYS A 88 11.50 -27.18 3.38
N TRP A 89 12.58 -27.15 4.13
CA TRP A 89 13.66 -28.12 3.97
C TRP A 89 13.96 -28.87 5.25
N LYS A 90 14.44 -30.09 5.11
CA LYS A 90 15.05 -30.91 6.16
C LYS A 90 16.35 -31.49 5.66
N ARG A 91 17.27 -31.79 6.57
CA ARG A 91 18.53 -32.39 6.25
C ARG A 91 18.80 -33.63 7.09
N ALA A 92 19.56 -34.58 6.53
CA ALA A 92 20.20 -35.67 7.24
C ALA A 92 21.68 -35.77 6.82
N ARG A 93 22.52 -36.34 7.67
CA ARG A 93 23.91 -36.70 7.29
C ARG A 93 23.96 -38.17 6.91
N SER A 94 24.78 -38.50 5.90
CA SER A 94 25.07 -39.88 5.60
C SER A 94 25.92 -40.53 6.69
N ASN A 95 25.56 -41.76 7.02
CA ASN A 95 26.25 -42.61 7.98
C ASN A 95 27.63 -43.07 7.44
N PRO A 96 28.46 -43.77 8.24
CA PRO A 96 29.74 -44.30 7.78
C PRO A 96 29.64 -45.24 6.57
N ASP A 97 28.52 -45.91 6.41
CA ASP A 97 28.18 -46.79 5.30
C ASP A 97 27.56 -46.06 4.08
N GLY A 98 27.52 -44.72 4.12
CA GLY A 98 26.94 -43.87 3.08
C GLY A 98 25.41 -43.77 3.12
N THR A 99 24.71 -44.50 4.00
CA THR A 99 23.25 -44.50 4.07
C THR A 99 22.72 -43.20 4.71
N TYR A 100 21.55 -42.75 4.31
CA TYR A 100 20.84 -41.60 4.93
C TYR A 100 19.34 -41.87 5.02
N SER A 101 18.68 -41.14 5.94
CA SER A 101 17.24 -41.23 6.13
C SER A 101 16.65 -39.89 6.57
N ILE A 102 15.59 -39.43 5.89
CA ILE A 102 14.90 -38.17 6.18
C ILE A 102 13.39 -38.41 6.28
N GLN A 103 12.81 -38.08 7.41
CA GLN A 103 11.36 -38.12 7.58
C GLN A 103 10.75 -36.79 7.14
N LEU A 104 9.81 -36.83 6.19
CA LEU A 104 9.23 -35.67 5.51
C LEU A 104 7.71 -35.78 5.49
N ASN A 105 7.04 -34.66 5.33
CA ASN A 105 5.61 -34.66 5.03
C ASN A 105 5.39 -35.12 3.58
N ALA A 106 4.21 -35.62 3.26
CA ALA A 106 3.87 -36.00 1.89
C ALA A 106 4.01 -34.79 0.93
N GLY A 107 4.59 -35.02 -0.24
CA GLY A 107 4.81 -33.98 -1.25
C GLY A 107 5.98 -34.27 -2.20
N ALA A 108 6.20 -33.37 -3.16
CA ALA A 108 7.32 -33.41 -4.08
C ALA A 108 8.53 -32.66 -3.50
N TYR A 109 9.70 -33.26 -3.56
CA TYR A 109 10.94 -32.74 -3.00
C TYR A 109 12.05 -32.69 -4.03
N ARG A 110 12.90 -31.69 -3.86
CA ARG A 110 14.21 -31.56 -4.52
C ARG A 110 15.27 -31.99 -3.52
N LEU A 111 16.12 -32.95 -3.89
CA LEU A 111 17.24 -33.39 -3.08
C LEU A 111 18.53 -32.78 -3.58
N THR A 112 19.29 -32.18 -2.67
CA THR A 112 20.62 -31.62 -2.90
C THR A 112 21.60 -32.15 -1.86
N VAL A 113 22.87 -32.18 -2.22
CA VAL A 113 23.92 -32.69 -1.35
C VAL A 113 24.99 -31.64 -1.11
N ALA A 114 25.38 -31.43 0.13
CA ALA A 114 26.44 -30.53 0.51
C ALA A 114 27.70 -31.29 0.93
N ALA A 115 28.87 -30.87 0.44
CA ALA A 115 30.15 -31.50 0.70
C ALA A 115 30.54 -31.53 2.18
N PRO A 116 31.40 -32.50 2.64
CA PRO A 116 31.73 -32.73 4.05
C PRO A 116 32.49 -31.59 4.76
N HIS A 117 33.08 -30.65 4.04
CA HIS A 117 33.92 -29.61 4.63
C HIS A 117 33.14 -28.45 5.25
N VAL A 118 31.81 -28.40 5.09
CA VAL A 118 30.96 -27.42 5.78
C VAL A 118 30.59 -27.96 7.16
N ALA A 119 31.60 -28.16 8.01
CA ALA A 119 31.43 -28.89 9.27
C ALA A 119 30.99 -28.01 10.46
N LYS A 120 30.87 -26.69 10.33
CA LYS A 120 30.36 -25.82 11.40
C LYS A 120 29.33 -24.84 10.86
N PHE A 121 28.11 -25.02 11.32
CA PHE A 121 27.07 -24.03 11.21
C PHE A 121 27.43 -22.89 12.17
N ASP A 122 28.05 -21.85 11.67
CA ASP A 122 28.27 -20.63 12.40
C ASP A 122 27.01 -19.75 12.20
N LYS A 123 26.35 -19.42 13.29
CA LYS A 123 25.13 -18.62 13.28
C LYS A 123 25.33 -17.20 12.73
N ASP A 124 26.56 -16.76 12.64
CA ASP A 124 26.95 -15.39 12.29
C ASP A 124 27.53 -15.25 10.88
N LYS A 125 27.59 -16.31 10.08
CA LYS A 125 28.06 -16.25 8.71
C LYS A 125 26.92 -16.35 7.70
N ASN A 126 26.86 -15.36 6.85
CA ASN A 126 25.97 -15.25 5.71
C ASN A 126 26.29 -16.36 4.69
N TYR A 127 25.42 -17.37 4.57
CA TYR A 127 25.56 -18.46 3.59
C TYR A 127 24.96 -18.06 2.24
N GLY A 128 25.47 -16.99 1.62
CA GLY A 128 25.18 -16.60 0.24
C GLY A 128 25.97 -17.39 -0.81
N ASP A 129 27.03 -18.11 -0.40
CA ASP A 129 27.87 -18.88 -1.28
C ASP A 129 27.70 -20.38 -1.01
N PHE A 130 26.54 -20.93 -1.37
CA PHE A 130 26.47 -22.35 -1.66
C PHE A 130 27.13 -22.58 -3.04
N ALA A 131 28.40 -22.89 -3.06
CA ALA A 131 28.95 -23.60 -4.19
C ALA A 131 28.20 -24.93 -4.26
N LEU A 132 27.22 -25.01 -5.15
CA LEU A 132 26.54 -26.26 -5.49
C LEU A 132 27.61 -27.21 -6.01
N PRO A 133 27.85 -28.38 -5.37
CA PRO A 133 28.62 -29.45 -6.04
C PRO A 133 27.91 -29.72 -7.36
N ARG A 134 28.65 -29.88 -8.42
CA ARG A 134 28.15 -30.36 -9.73
C ARG A 134 27.66 -31.79 -9.60
N GLY A 135 26.56 -32.00 -8.91
CA GLY A 135 25.74 -33.19 -8.97
C GLY A 135 24.36 -32.70 -9.34
N GLU A 136 23.71 -33.31 -10.31
CA GLU A 136 22.34 -32.99 -10.69
C GLU A 136 21.47 -33.09 -9.44
N ALA A 137 20.81 -31.97 -9.10
CA ALA A 137 19.80 -32.01 -8.07
C ALA A 137 18.71 -32.99 -8.50
N LEU A 138 18.40 -33.97 -7.67
CA LEU A 138 17.33 -34.92 -7.97
C LEU A 138 16.00 -34.19 -7.73
N GLU A 139 15.31 -33.90 -8.80
CA GLU A 139 14.06 -33.17 -8.77
C GLU A 139 12.86 -34.14 -8.77
N ASN A 140 11.72 -33.66 -8.25
CA ASN A 140 10.45 -34.38 -8.24
C ASN A 140 10.46 -35.72 -7.48
N VAL A 141 11.22 -35.81 -6.39
CA VAL A 141 11.18 -36.97 -5.50
C VAL A 141 9.86 -36.92 -4.70
N ILE A 142 8.97 -37.86 -5.01
CA ILE A 142 7.63 -37.90 -4.39
C ILE A 142 7.70 -38.69 -3.09
N VAL A 143 7.24 -38.03 -2.00
CA VAL A 143 7.08 -38.64 -0.67
C VAL A 143 5.60 -38.93 -0.44
N GLU A 144 5.23 -40.21 -0.36
CA GLU A 144 3.87 -40.62 -0.06
C GLU A 144 3.66 -40.86 1.44
N PRO A 145 2.44 -40.65 1.97
CA PRO A 145 2.14 -40.90 3.36
C PRO A 145 2.40 -42.35 3.77
N GLY A 146 3.15 -42.56 4.84
CA GLY A 146 3.40 -43.88 5.42
C GLY A 146 4.33 -44.78 4.59
N LYS A 147 4.87 -44.31 3.45
CA LYS A 147 5.77 -45.11 2.60
C LYS A 147 7.22 -44.65 2.71
N GLU A 148 8.14 -45.56 2.39
CA GLU A 148 9.57 -45.29 2.23
C GLU A 148 9.90 -45.14 0.75
N THR A 149 10.50 -43.99 0.37
CA THR A 149 11.00 -43.74 -0.98
C THR A 149 12.52 -43.94 -0.98
N LEU A 150 13.02 -44.88 -1.81
CA LEU A 150 14.45 -45.14 -1.94
C LEU A 150 15.05 -44.23 -3.01
N VAL A 151 16.09 -43.48 -2.66
CA VAL A 151 16.77 -42.56 -3.56
C VAL A 151 18.28 -42.61 -3.30
N ASP A 152 19.03 -43.18 -4.22
CA ASP A 152 20.48 -43.19 -4.18
C ASP A 152 21.03 -41.93 -4.90
N ILE A 153 22.04 -41.29 -4.32
CA ILE A 153 22.59 -40.05 -4.81
C ILE A 153 24.03 -40.27 -5.26
N PRO A 154 24.33 -40.19 -6.57
CA PRO A 154 25.68 -40.22 -7.06
C PRO A 154 26.35 -38.86 -6.86
N LEU A 155 27.58 -38.85 -6.32
CA LEU A 155 28.42 -37.66 -6.22
C LEU A 155 29.48 -37.74 -7.32
N ASP A 156 29.46 -36.74 -8.20
CA ASP A 156 30.55 -36.55 -9.15
C ASP A 156 31.68 -35.77 -8.47
N GLN A 157 32.85 -36.40 -8.28
CA GLN A 157 34.06 -35.73 -7.80
C GLN A 157 34.76 -35.00 -8.96
N GLY A 158 34.09 -34.01 -9.54
CA GLY A 158 34.78 -33.04 -10.38
C GLY A 158 35.61 -32.12 -9.49
N GLU A 159 36.93 -32.06 -9.70
CA GLU A 159 37.79 -31.01 -9.14
C GLU A 159 37.11 -29.64 -9.37
N VAL A 160 36.90 -28.87 -8.31
CA VAL A 160 36.56 -27.46 -8.38
C VAL A 160 37.78 -26.78 -8.95
N LYS A 161 37.93 -26.69 -10.25
CA LYS A 161 38.77 -25.68 -10.88
C LYS A 161 38.03 -24.36 -10.67
N GLU A 162 38.50 -23.58 -9.69
CA GLU A 162 38.26 -22.15 -9.74
C GLU A 162 38.76 -21.67 -11.09
N LEU A 163 37.84 -21.23 -11.93
CA LEU A 163 38.20 -20.49 -13.13
C LEU A 163 38.92 -19.25 -12.66
N PRO A 164 40.23 -19.07 -13.01
CA PRO A 164 40.95 -17.87 -12.64
C PRO A 164 40.18 -16.70 -13.26
N ARG A 165 39.68 -15.81 -12.42
CA ARG A 165 39.17 -14.51 -12.86
C ARG A 165 40.34 -13.84 -13.60
N GLN A 166 40.16 -13.60 -14.89
CA GLN A 166 41.13 -12.82 -15.65
C GLN A 166 41.12 -11.39 -15.08
N PRO A 167 42.30 -10.82 -14.74
CA PRO A 167 42.39 -9.44 -14.34
C PRO A 167 41.92 -8.57 -15.52
N GLY A 168 40.73 -7.98 -15.42
CA GLY A 168 40.17 -7.15 -16.47
C GLY A 168 38.71 -7.41 -16.84
N ASP A 169 38.08 -8.51 -16.38
CA ASP A 169 36.67 -8.73 -16.60
C ASP A 169 35.83 -7.75 -15.77
N LYS A 170 35.35 -6.71 -16.43
CA LYS A 170 34.36 -5.79 -15.86
C LYS A 170 33.04 -6.51 -15.72
N PRO A 171 32.35 -6.42 -14.57
CA PRO A 171 31.02 -7.02 -14.43
C PRO A 171 30.05 -6.31 -15.39
N THR A 172 29.54 -7.08 -16.31
CA THR A 172 28.44 -6.66 -17.18
C THR A 172 27.17 -6.62 -16.32
N GLY A 173 26.76 -5.45 -15.83
CA GLY A 173 25.50 -5.44 -15.12
C GLY A 173 25.08 -4.16 -14.39
N ASN A 174 25.92 -3.17 -14.23
CA ASN A 174 25.48 -1.87 -13.73
C ASN A 174 26.25 -0.76 -14.46
N ALA A 175 25.58 -0.09 -15.37
CA ALA A 175 26.13 1.09 -16.01
C ALA A 175 26.48 2.12 -14.92
N GLY A 176 27.75 2.51 -14.85
CA GLY A 176 28.22 3.59 -13.99
C GLY A 176 29.05 3.22 -12.77
N ARG A 177 29.45 1.96 -12.53
CA ARG A 177 30.40 1.63 -11.48
C ARG A 177 31.72 1.09 -12.05
N ASP A 178 32.72 1.96 -12.09
CA ASP A 178 34.09 1.58 -12.47
C ASP A 178 34.86 0.86 -11.34
N THR A 179 34.27 0.64 -10.18
CA THR A 179 34.93 -0.04 -9.07
C THR A 179 34.02 -1.14 -8.53
N VAL A 180 34.45 -2.38 -8.68
CA VAL A 180 33.97 -3.48 -7.85
C VAL A 180 34.50 -3.18 -6.44
N ALA A 181 33.59 -2.85 -5.52
CA ALA A 181 33.94 -2.78 -4.12
C ALA A 181 34.46 -4.16 -3.69
N SER A 182 35.68 -4.24 -3.14
CA SER A 182 36.20 -5.46 -2.53
C SER A 182 35.21 -5.91 -1.43
N GLU A 183 35.12 -7.23 -1.18
CA GLU A 183 34.20 -7.80 -0.17
C GLU A 183 34.19 -7.11 1.20
N PRO A 184 35.30 -6.57 1.72
CA PRO A 184 35.30 -5.79 2.97
C PRO A 184 34.61 -4.41 2.84
N GLN A 185 34.40 -3.92 1.62
CA GLN A 185 33.76 -2.63 1.33
C GLN A 185 32.30 -2.77 0.86
N ILE A 186 31.76 -3.97 0.81
CA ILE A 186 30.33 -4.15 0.79
C ILE A 186 29.84 -3.70 2.16
N ASP A 187 29.52 -2.44 2.18
CA ASP A 187 29.08 -1.67 3.31
C ASP A 187 27.98 -2.47 4.04
N GLN A 188 28.18 -2.75 5.32
CA GLN A 188 27.15 -3.40 6.13
C GLN A 188 25.84 -2.60 6.08
N ASP A 189 25.93 -1.32 5.77
CA ASP A 189 24.81 -0.41 5.58
C ASP A 189 24.00 -0.70 4.29
N ARG A 190 24.54 -1.47 3.34
CA ARG A 190 23.85 -1.91 2.10
C ARG A 190 23.24 -3.30 2.18
N ARG A 191 23.32 -3.96 3.32
CA ARG A 191 22.61 -5.22 3.49
C ARG A 191 21.13 -4.90 3.46
N GLU A 192 20.49 -5.29 2.38
CA GLU A 192 19.03 -5.28 2.30
C GLU A 192 18.49 -6.05 3.51
N ALA A 193 17.53 -5.45 4.20
CA ALA A 193 16.79 -6.14 5.22
C ALA A 193 16.29 -7.48 4.66
N ARG A 194 16.37 -8.56 5.43
CA ARG A 194 15.85 -9.86 5.02
C ARG A 194 14.34 -9.75 4.86
N ASP A 195 13.90 -9.52 3.66
CA ASP A 195 12.50 -9.37 3.30
C ASP A 195 11.97 -10.72 2.78
N ARG A 196 11.24 -11.44 3.61
CA ARG A 196 10.61 -12.71 3.23
C ARG A 196 9.42 -12.50 2.29
N TRP A 197 8.91 -11.29 2.21
CA TRP A 197 7.85 -10.91 1.27
C TRP A 197 8.39 -10.73 -0.14
N ARG A 198 9.66 -10.47 -0.31
CA ARG A 198 10.30 -10.33 -1.62
C ARG A 198 10.19 -11.63 -2.41
N ILE A 199 9.69 -11.53 -3.61
CA ILE A 199 9.73 -12.59 -4.60
C ILE A 199 11.06 -12.45 -5.34
N GLY A 200 11.86 -13.51 -5.34
CA GLY A 200 13.03 -13.59 -6.21
C GLY A 200 12.61 -13.51 -7.68
N PHE A 201 13.51 -13.06 -8.54
CA PHE A 201 13.27 -13.12 -9.98
C PHE A 201 13.05 -14.60 -10.36
N PRO A 202 11.98 -14.91 -11.12
CA PRO A 202 11.82 -16.26 -11.68
C PRO A 202 12.98 -16.57 -12.61
N GLU A 203 13.29 -17.83 -12.76
CA GLU A 203 14.23 -18.28 -13.81
C GLU A 203 13.71 -17.77 -15.17
N TYR A 204 14.52 -16.98 -15.84
CA TYR A 204 14.13 -16.26 -17.03
C TYR A 204 15.17 -16.44 -18.12
N ASP A 205 14.83 -17.22 -19.13
CA ASP A 205 15.65 -17.39 -20.32
C ASP A 205 15.13 -16.54 -21.47
N ARG A 206 15.61 -15.30 -21.54
CA ARG A 206 15.24 -14.34 -22.58
C ARG A 206 15.68 -14.78 -23.97
N TYR A 207 16.75 -15.51 -24.06
CA TYR A 207 17.41 -15.82 -25.34
C TYR A 207 17.28 -17.29 -25.74
N GLY A 208 16.95 -18.18 -24.82
CA GLY A 208 16.89 -19.61 -25.04
C GLY A 208 18.25 -20.16 -25.54
N ASP A 209 18.21 -21.18 -26.36
CA ASP A 209 19.40 -21.82 -26.95
C ASP A 209 20.27 -20.85 -27.81
N ARG A 210 19.85 -19.62 -27.98
CA ARG A 210 20.57 -18.60 -28.75
C ARG A 210 21.50 -17.74 -27.90
N ALA A 211 21.39 -17.80 -26.58
CA ALA A 211 22.28 -17.09 -25.63
C ALA A 211 23.76 -17.42 -25.88
N ALA A 212 24.06 -18.65 -26.29
CA ALA A 212 25.42 -19.09 -26.61
C ALA A 212 26.06 -18.41 -27.84
N ARG A 213 25.29 -17.65 -28.62
CA ARG A 213 25.76 -17.00 -29.87
C ARG A 213 26.13 -15.54 -29.71
N GLY A 214 26.05 -14.96 -28.49
CA GLY A 214 26.47 -13.57 -28.23
C GLY A 214 25.70 -12.49 -29.01
N ARG A 215 24.49 -12.77 -29.46
CA ARG A 215 23.65 -11.82 -30.19
C ARG A 215 22.42 -11.47 -29.35
N ASP A 216 22.22 -10.19 -29.13
CA ASP A 216 21.05 -9.65 -28.40
C ASP A 216 19.72 -9.91 -29.11
N ILE A 217 19.71 -10.29 -30.37
CA ILE A 217 18.52 -10.44 -31.21
C ILE A 217 18.66 -11.69 -32.09
N PRO A 218 17.57 -12.42 -32.33
CA PRO A 218 16.19 -12.20 -31.92
C PRO A 218 15.87 -12.84 -30.55
N PHE A 219 15.00 -12.20 -29.79
CA PHE A 219 14.44 -12.74 -28.56
C PHE A 219 13.67 -14.03 -28.82
N LYS A 220 13.60 -14.92 -27.83
CA LYS A 220 12.72 -16.07 -27.87
C LYS A 220 11.27 -15.59 -27.81
N LYS A 221 10.50 -15.80 -28.85
CA LYS A 221 9.09 -15.41 -28.90
C LYS A 221 8.26 -16.39 -28.08
N GLY A 222 7.60 -15.89 -27.07
CA GLY A 222 6.55 -16.59 -26.34
C GLY A 222 5.19 -16.51 -27.04
N ARG A 223 4.13 -16.87 -26.32
CA ARG A 223 2.76 -16.78 -26.80
C ARG A 223 2.12 -15.47 -26.30
N TRP A 224 1.37 -14.79 -27.15
CA TRP A 224 0.76 -13.50 -26.81
C TRP A 224 -0.21 -13.57 -25.61
N TRP A 225 -0.81 -14.71 -25.37
CA TRP A 225 -1.74 -14.96 -24.28
C TRP A 225 -1.07 -15.40 -22.96
N ASP A 226 0.22 -15.73 -22.99
CA ASP A 226 0.98 -16.12 -21.82
C ASP A 226 1.83 -14.94 -21.33
N PRO A 227 1.38 -14.18 -20.30
CA PRO A 227 2.09 -12.99 -19.83
C PRO A 227 3.38 -13.32 -19.10
N TYR A 228 3.61 -14.59 -18.73
CA TYR A 228 4.75 -15.01 -17.93
C TYR A 228 5.91 -15.57 -18.75
N ASN A 229 5.72 -15.70 -20.05
CA ASN A 229 6.70 -16.38 -20.90
C ASN A 229 6.93 -15.60 -22.20
N GLN A 230 7.74 -14.53 -22.13
CA GLN A 230 8.16 -13.73 -23.30
C GLN A 230 6.97 -13.22 -24.12
N SER A 231 6.06 -12.51 -23.50
CA SER A 231 4.89 -11.96 -24.17
C SER A 231 5.20 -10.61 -24.84
N VAL A 232 4.86 -10.49 -26.12
CA VAL A 232 4.95 -9.23 -26.86
C VAL A 232 4.11 -8.12 -26.22
N LEU A 233 3.00 -8.49 -25.58
CA LEU A 233 2.08 -7.55 -24.90
C LEU A 233 2.59 -7.09 -23.54
N LYS A 234 3.70 -7.61 -23.06
CA LYS A 234 4.35 -7.21 -21.81
C LYS A 234 5.69 -6.49 -22.03
N GLY A 235 5.99 -6.16 -23.29
CA GLY A 235 7.24 -5.47 -23.63
C GLY A 235 8.49 -6.35 -23.61
N ASP A 236 8.33 -7.68 -23.58
CA ASP A 236 9.47 -8.58 -23.52
C ASP A 236 10.28 -8.61 -24.82
N TYR A 237 9.64 -8.28 -25.94
CA TYR A 237 10.29 -8.08 -27.22
C TYR A 237 9.55 -7.01 -28.06
N PRO A 238 10.23 -6.34 -28.99
CA PRO A 238 9.66 -5.22 -29.71
C PRO A 238 8.53 -5.66 -30.66
N ILE A 239 7.47 -4.82 -30.75
CA ILE A 239 6.39 -5.00 -31.73
C ILE A 239 6.77 -4.48 -33.12
N ARG A 240 7.71 -3.51 -33.19
CA ARG A 240 8.18 -2.91 -34.45
C ARG A 240 9.67 -2.56 -34.38
N GLY A 241 10.41 -2.94 -35.39
CA GLY A 241 11.87 -2.76 -35.39
C GLY A 241 12.52 -3.50 -34.20
N ASN A 242 13.51 -2.87 -33.58
CA ASN A 242 14.25 -3.43 -32.46
C ASN A 242 13.96 -2.71 -31.12
N ASN A 243 13.29 -1.55 -31.17
CA ASN A 243 13.25 -0.61 -30.04
C ASN A 243 11.86 -0.07 -29.72
N THR A 244 10.78 -0.55 -30.39
CA THR A 244 9.41 -0.12 -30.10
C THR A 244 8.68 -1.24 -29.39
N PHE A 245 8.21 -0.99 -28.18
CA PHE A 245 7.60 -1.98 -27.30
C PHE A 245 6.19 -1.58 -26.93
N LEU A 246 5.34 -2.59 -26.71
CA LEU A 246 3.97 -2.41 -26.21
C LEU A 246 3.83 -3.12 -24.87
N VAL A 247 3.31 -2.41 -23.87
CA VAL A 247 2.94 -3.01 -22.56
C VAL A 247 1.45 -2.84 -22.34
N LEU A 248 0.76 -3.95 -22.22
CA LEU A 248 -0.63 -3.99 -21.83
C LEU A 248 -0.72 -4.55 -20.40
N SER A 249 -1.51 -3.88 -19.57
CA SER A 249 -1.84 -4.41 -18.25
C SER A 249 -3.31 -4.16 -17.94
N ALA A 250 -3.87 -5.03 -17.13
CA ALA A 250 -5.19 -4.90 -16.57
C ALA A 250 -5.11 -5.13 -15.06
N VAL A 251 -5.72 -4.26 -14.29
CA VAL A 251 -5.79 -4.36 -12.83
C VAL A 251 -7.25 -4.34 -12.43
N SER A 252 -7.70 -5.41 -11.78
CA SER A 252 -9.01 -5.49 -11.14
C SER A 252 -8.81 -5.42 -9.64
N THR A 253 -9.56 -4.55 -8.98
CA THR A 253 -9.55 -4.39 -7.53
C THR A 253 -10.97 -4.46 -7.02
N THR A 254 -11.30 -5.57 -6.36
CA THR A 254 -12.57 -5.77 -5.66
C THR A 254 -12.35 -5.47 -4.18
N ALA A 255 -13.13 -4.58 -3.60
CA ALA A 255 -13.09 -4.26 -2.19
C ALA A 255 -14.46 -4.39 -1.56
N ILE A 256 -14.53 -4.97 -0.37
CA ILE A 256 -15.71 -5.04 0.48
C ILE A 256 -15.36 -4.54 1.87
N GLU A 257 -16.27 -3.81 2.47
CA GLU A 257 -16.06 -3.24 3.80
C GLU A 257 -17.37 -3.21 4.60
N GLN A 258 -17.30 -3.69 5.81
CA GLN A 258 -18.31 -3.48 6.85
C GLN A 258 -17.70 -2.57 7.90
N ARG A 259 -18.36 -1.45 8.19
CA ARG A 259 -17.83 -0.48 9.15
C ARG A 259 -18.92 0.12 10.03
N ARG A 260 -18.51 0.66 11.15
CA ARG A 260 -19.29 1.53 12.01
C ARG A 260 -18.58 2.88 12.10
N ALA A 261 -19.21 3.91 11.55
CA ALA A 261 -18.71 5.28 11.58
C ALA A 261 -19.83 6.25 11.96
N PRO A 262 -19.55 7.39 12.59
CA PRO A 262 -20.55 8.41 12.80
C PRO A 262 -21.08 8.92 11.47
N THR A 263 -22.40 8.93 11.32
CA THR A 263 -23.10 9.39 10.09
C THR A 263 -24.18 10.39 10.43
N PRO A 264 -23.85 11.51 11.08
CA PRO A 264 -24.81 12.51 11.40
C PRO A 264 -25.37 13.13 10.11
N SER A 265 -26.67 13.28 10.03
CA SER A 265 -27.33 13.98 8.96
C SER A 265 -27.27 15.50 9.18
N ASP A 266 -26.99 16.22 8.12
CA ASP A 266 -27.01 17.68 8.15
C ASP A 266 -28.46 18.23 8.12
N VAL A 267 -29.47 17.39 7.90
CA VAL A 267 -30.83 17.79 7.57
C VAL A 267 -31.83 17.52 8.69
N SER A 268 -31.44 16.92 9.79
CA SER A 268 -32.39 16.53 10.84
C SER A 268 -32.57 17.59 11.90
N SER A 269 -33.77 18.14 11.95
CA SER A 269 -34.28 18.84 13.11
C SER A 269 -34.98 17.93 14.11
N ASP A 270 -35.43 16.74 13.70
CA ASP A 270 -36.29 15.89 14.53
C ASP A 270 -35.53 15.03 15.52
N GLN A 271 -34.26 14.74 15.20
CA GLN A 271 -33.37 14.03 16.10
C GLN A 271 -32.00 14.72 16.11
N PRO A 272 -31.90 15.90 16.69
CA PRO A 272 -30.63 16.58 16.84
C PRO A 272 -29.67 15.65 17.58
N SER A 273 -28.47 15.53 17.09
CA SER A 273 -27.47 14.60 17.60
C SER A 273 -27.73 13.12 17.31
N SER A 274 -28.71 12.72 16.48
CA SER A 274 -28.86 11.34 16.05
C SER A 274 -27.88 11.03 14.92
N ALA A 275 -26.98 10.08 15.15
CA ALA A 275 -26.16 9.49 14.10
C ALA A 275 -26.98 8.64 13.13
N GLU A 276 -28.25 8.48 13.37
CA GLU A 276 -29.11 7.49 12.71
C GLU A 276 -30.21 8.10 11.83
N PHE A 277 -30.18 9.41 11.62
CA PHE A 277 -31.33 10.09 11.02
C PHE A 277 -31.64 9.63 9.57
N PHE A 278 -30.67 9.62 8.67
CA PHE A 278 -30.81 9.09 7.33
C PHE A 278 -30.06 7.79 7.08
N GLY A 279 -29.39 7.28 8.07
CA GLY A 279 -28.64 6.05 7.99
C GLY A 279 -28.34 5.53 9.38
N GLN A 280 -27.87 4.33 9.44
CA GLN A 280 -27.35 3.75 10.66
C GLN A 280 -25.84 3.88 10.67
N PRO A 281 -25.19 3.91 11.86
CA PRO A 281 -23.74 3.93 11.93
C PRO A 281 -23.08 2.68 11.32
N GLU A 282 -23.79 1.57 11.24
CA GLU A 282 -23.34 0.35 10.57
C GLU A 282 -23.50 0.48 9.06
N GLN A 283 -22.38 0.42 8.36
CA GLN A 283 -22.27 0.67 6.92
C GLN A 283 -21.65 -0.52 6.21
N PHE A 284 -22.18 -0.85 5.02
CA PHE A 284 -21.59 -1.83 4.13
C PHE A 284 -21.30 -1.18 2.77
N ALA A 285 -20.08 -1.36 2.27
CA ALA A 285 -19.67 -0.90 0.96
C ALA A 285 -19.02 -2.05 0.18
N ALA A 286 -19.29 -2.12 -1.11
CA ALA A 286 -18.60 -2.99 -2.03
C ALA A 286 -18.26 -2.22 -3.30
N SER A 287 -17.06 -2.38 -3.79
CA SER A 287 -16.61 -1.71 -5.02
C SER A 287 -15.76 -2.64 -5.88
N GLU A 288 -15.89 -2.47 -7.17
CA GLU A 288 -15.04 -3.08 -8.18
C GLU A 288 -14.47 -1.99 -9.07
N THR A 289 -13.15 -1.98 -9.23
CA THR A 289 -12.46 -1.06 -10.13
C THR A 289 -11.59 -1.85 -11.08
N ILE A 290 -11.79 -1.64 -12.37
CA ILE A 290 -11.01 -2.28 -13.43
C ILE A 290 -10.28 -1.20 -14.21
N GLN A 291 -8.96 -1.24 -14.20
CA GLN A 291 -8.10 -0.35 -14.96
C GLN A 291 -7.39 -1.12 -16.05
N PHE A 292 -7.50 -0.67 -17.28
CA PHE A 292 -6.66 -1.11 -18.38
C PHE A 292 -5.55 -0.09 -18.63
N SER A 293 -4.36 -0.53 -18.94
CA SER A 293 -3.25 0.35 -19.28
C SER A 293 -2.59 -0.11 -20.58
N PHE A 294 -2.46 0.82 -21.49
CA PHE A 294 -1.80 0.67 -22.81
C PHE A 294 -0.62 1.61 -22.82
N GLU A 295 0.59 1.07 -22.88
CA GLU A 295 1.81 1.86 -22.94
C GLU A 295 2.64 1.45 -24.15
N LEU A 296 2.83 2.39 -25.07
CA LEU A 296 3.70 2.26 -26.24
C LEU A 296 4.93 3.12 -26.03
N PHE A 297 6.12 2.54 -26.13
CA PHE A 297 7.35 3.29 -25.95
C PHE A 297 8.45 2.86 -26.94
N HIS A 298 9.40 3.76 -27.16
CA HIS A 298 10.59 3.55 -27.97
C HIS A 298 11.85 3.82 -27.17
N GLY A 299 12.89 3.01 -27.39
CA GLY A 299 14.20 3.15 -26.78
C GLY A 299 14.75 1.83 -26.26
N ASP A 300 15.98 1.87 -25.77
CA ASP A 300 16.62 0.77 -25.08
C ASP A 300 16.39 0.95 -23.56
N THR A 301 15.32 0.36 -23.06
CA THR A 301 14.86 0.57 -21.67
C THR A 301 15.61 -0.25 -20.64
N THR A 302 16.56 -1.07 -21.01
CA THR A 302 17.34 -1.87 -20.08
C THR A 302 18.25 -0.99 -19.23
N PHE A 303 18.83 0.06 -19.84
CA PHE A 303 19.83 0.92 -19.19
C PHE A 303 19.61 2.41 -19.43
N LYS A 304 18.82 2.78 -20.42
CA LYS A 304 18.62 4.16 -20.85
C LYS A 304 17.19 4.62 -20.60
N PRO A 305 16.99 5.92 -20.35
CA PRO A 305 15.66 6.51 -20.38
C PRO A 305 15.04 6.31 -21.77
N ARG A 306 13.72 6.14 -21.82
CA ARG A 306 12.97 5.99 -23.07
C ARG A 306 13.13 7.24 -23.94
N ASP A 307 13.19 7.06 -25.24
CA ASP A 307 13.24 8.18 -26.18
C ASP A 307 11.89 8.89 -26.22
N TRP A 308 10.81 8.10 -26.27
CA TRP A 308 9.44 8.59 -26.11
C TRP A 308 8.50 7.48 -25.59
N ALA A 309 7.41 7.88 -24.98
CA ALA A 309 6.34 6.98 -24.56
C ALA A 309 4.97 7.65 -24.68
N ILE A 310 3.96 6.84 -24.97
CA ILE A 310 2.54 7.22 -24.90
C ILE A 310 1.86 6.21 -24.00
N LYS A 311 1.09 6.69 -23.01
CA LYS A 311 0.33 5.84 -22.11
C LYS A 311 -1.12 6.29 -22.03
N ILE A 312 -2.05 5.34 -22.02
CA ILE A 312 -3.49 5.58 -21.85
C ILE A 312 -4.02 4.52 -20.87
N SER A 313 -4.69 4.97 -19.81
CA SER A 313 -5.21 4.08 -18.77
C SER A 313 -6.69 4.40 -18.46
N PRO A 314 -7.65 3.89 -19.27
CA PRO A 314 -9.06 3.96 -18.93
C PRO A 314 -9.36 3.10 -17.69
N THR A 315 -10.23 3.63 -16.84
CA THR A 315 -10.60 3.01 -15.56
C THR A 315 -12.11 2.98 -15.41
N PHE A 316 -12.64 1.85 -15.02
CA PHE A 316 -14.06 1.58 -14.85
C PHE A 316 -14.32 1.26 -13.37
N SER A 317 -15.19 2.01 -12.73
CA SER A 317 -15.73 1.69 -11.41
C SER A 317 -17.12 1.12 -11.59
N VAL A 318 -17.26 -0.22 -11.47
CA VAL A 318 -18.51 -0.95 -11.75
C VAL A 318 -18.58 -2.23 -10.91
N PRO A 319 -19.68 -2.51 -10.24
CA PRO A 319 -20.58 -1.57 -9.60
C PRO A 319 -19.99 -1.10 -8.28
N ASN A 320 -20.27 0.10 -7.89
CA ASN A 320 -19.95 0.60 -6.56
C ASN A 320 -21.25 0.55 -5.74
N TYR A 321 -21.39 -0.44 -4.88
CA TYR A 321 -22.55 -0.62 -4.03
C TYR A 321 -22.34 0.16 -2.73
N LEU A 322 -23.17 1.14 -2.54
CA LEU A 322 -23.23 1.87 -1.29
C LEU A 322 -24.57 1.57 -0.66
N ASN A 323 -24.58 0.96 0.48
CA ASN A 323 -25.75 0.92 1.31
C ASN A 323 -25.81 2.21 2.12
N ALA A 324 -26.80 3.01 1.97
CA ALA A 324 -26.88 4.32 2.59
C ALA A 324 -27.44 4.31 4.01
N ARG A 325 -27.70 3.19 4.56
CA ARG A 325 -27.51 2.98 5.98
C ARG A 325 -26.08 3.31 6.37
N GLU A 326 -25.29 3.27 5.42
CA GLU A 326 -23.95 3.49 5.30
C GLU A 326 -23.74 4.86 4.87
N ASN A 327 -23.95 5.76 4.83
CA ASN A 327 -23.44 7.04 4.41
C ASN A 327 -21.95 6.97 3.98
N GLY A 328 -21.67 6.04 3.10
CA GLY A 328 -20.36 5.94 2.45
C GLY A 328 -20.09 7.08 1.51
N VAL A 329 -21.09 7.85 1.16
CA VAL A 329 -21.02 9.04 0.32
C VAL A 329 -20.86 10.30 1.17
N VAL A 330 -20.31 11.33 0.57
CA VAL A 330 -20.10 12.62 1.24
C VAL A 330 -21.43 13.20 1.71
N ASN A 331 -22.44 13.17 0.84
CA ASN A 331 -23.79 13.61 1.15
C ASN A 331 -24.81 12.60 0.63
N ILE A 332 -25.84 12.34 1.41
CA ILE A 332 -26.90 11.42 1.04
C ILE A 332 -27.93 12.12 0.16
N ASP A 333 -28.23 11.55 -1.01
CA ASP A 333 -29.40 11.94 -1.78
C ASP A 333 -30.61 11.18 -1.27
N VAL A 334 -31.42 11.79 -0.43
CA VAL A 334 -32.61 11.20 0.20
C VAL A 334 -33.68 10.73 -0.81
N ARG A 335 -33.65 11.27 -2.03
CA ARG A 335 -34.56 10.87 -3.11
C ARG A 335 -34.25 9.48 -3.65
N ARG A 336 -33.03 9.02 -3.49
CA ARG A 336 -32.54 7.73 -3.96
C ARG A 336 -32.63 6.60 -2.94
N GLY A 337 -33.07 6.93 -1.71
CA GLY A 337 -33.15 5.96 -0.62
C GLY A 337 -31.80 5.59 -0.02
N THR A 338 -31.77 4.46 0.67
CA THR A 338 -30.62 4.06 1.49
C THR A 338 -29.66 3.06 0.82
N ASN A 339 -30.01 2.49 -0.30
CA ASN A 339 -29.13 1.59 -1.06
C ASN A 339 -28.85 2.21 -2.43
N ARG A 340 -27.58 2.29 -2.79
CA ARG A 340 -27.18 2.90 -4.06
C ARG A 340 -26.15 2.07 -4.78
N THR A 341 -26.23 2.12 -6.10
CA THR A 341 -25.22 1.60 -7.01
C THR A 341 -24.83 2.73 -7.94
N ASP A 342 -23.56 3.09 -7.89
CA ASP A 342 -22.97 4.09 -8.76
C ASP A 342 -21.93 3.47 -9.68
N THR A 343 -21.84 3.99 -10.91
CA THR A 343 -20.85 3.59 -11.90
C THR A 343 -20.17 4.83 -12.46
N HIS A 344 -18.88 4.71 -12.73
CA HIS A 344 -18.10 5.80 -13.34
C HIS A 344 -17.07 5.26 -14.30
N ILE A 345 -16.83 6.00 -15.38
CA ILE A 345 -15.77 5.73 -16.36
C ILE A 345 -14.83 6.93 -16.35
N SER A 346 -13.56 6.65 -16.20
CA SER A 346 -12.52 7.67 -16.07
C SER A 346 -11.33 7.37 -16.98
N LEU A 347 -10.54 8.41 -17.20
CA LEU A 347 -9.21 8.33 -17.78
C LEU A 347 -8.19 8.76 -16.70
N GLU A 348 -7.56 7.76 -16.07
CA GLU A 348 -6.65 8.04 -14.96
C GLU A 348 -5.25 8.41 -15.42
N GLU A 349 -4.82 7.91 -16.56
CA GLU A 349 -3.58 8.34 -17.20
C GLU A 349 -3.80 8.45 -18.71
N ALA A 350 -3.34 9.55 -19.30
CA ALA A 350 -3.27 9.74 -20.73
C ALA A 350 -2.20 10.79 -21.05
N PHE A 351 -0.98 10.35 -21.32
CA PHE A 351 0.13 11.27 -21.52
C PHE A 351 1.06 10.83 -22.65
N ALA A 352 1.79 11.81 -23.17
CA ALA A 352 2.97 11.61 -23.98
C ALA A 352 4.21 12.09 -23.23
N GLU A 353 5.29 11.35 -23.37
CA GLU A 353 6.60 11.65 -22.81
C GLU A 353 7.64 11.64 -23.91
N VAL A 354 8.56 12.59 -23.88
CA VAL A 354 9.70 12.68 -24.81
C VAL A 354 10.95 13.05 -24.04
N LYS A 355 12.02 12.29 -24.25
CA LYS A 355 13.36 12.64 -23.78
C LYS A 355 13.92 13.75 -24.69
N LEU A 356 14.31 14.86 -24.08
CA LEU A 356 14.85 16.00 -24.82
C LEU A 356 16.31 15.76 -25.22
N PHE A 357 17.11 15.34 -24.24
CA PHE A 357 18.54 15.05 -24.46
C PHE A 357 19.12 14.24 -23.29
N ASP A 358 20.24 13.58 -23.57
CA ASP A 358 21.11 12.98 -22.57
C ASP A 358 22.10 14.03 -22.07
N VAL A 359 22.26 14.18 -20.75
CA VAL A 359 23.15 15.16 -20.11
C VAL A 359 24.61 14.71 -20.20
N ASN A 360 24.83 13.41 -20.11
CA ASN A 360 26.16 12.81 -20.16
C ASN A 360 26.11 11.35 -20.64
N SER A 361 27.28 10.72 -20.78
CA SER A 361 27.42 9.32 -21.21
C SER A 361 26.94 8.29 -20.18
N ASN A 362 26.63 8.71 -18.96
CA ASN A 362 26.13 7.85 -17.88
C ASN A 362 24.60 7.82 -17.79
N TYR A 363 23.94 8.24 -18.89
CA TYR A 363 22.49 8.25 -19.06
C TYR A 363 21.71 9.20 -18.14
N ASP A 364 22.37 10.22 -17.60
CA ASP A 364 21.65 11.35 -17.05
C ASP A 364 20.91 12.07 -18.17
N PHE A 365 19.68 12.51 -17.89
CA PHE A 365 18.76 12.95 -18.94
C PHE A 365 17.82 14.07 -18.50
N VAL A 366 17.20 14.69 -19.47
CA VAL A 366 16.05 15.57 -19.28
C VAL A 366 14.91 15.11 -20.19
N SER A 367 13.72 14.96 -19.60
CA SER A 367 12.49 14.56 -20.31
C SER A 367 11.35 15.52 -19.98
N VAL A 368 10.38 15.56 -20.88
CA VAL A 368 9.12 16.25 -20.70
C VAL A 368 7.96 15.27 -20.82
N ARG A 369 6.90 15.52 -20.04
CA ARG A 369 5.66 14.74 -20.09
C ARG A 369 4.48 15.68 -20.06
N ALA A 370 3.49 15.44 -20.92
CA ALA A 370 2.27 16.23 -21.01
C ALA A 370 1.05 15.33 -21.08
N GLY A 371 0.02 15.66 -20.33
CA GLY A 371 -1.23 14.91 -20.26
C GLY A 371 -1.64 14.58 -18.84
N ILE A 372 -2.62 13.68 -18.70
CA ILE A 372 -3.10 13.18 -17.39
C ILE A 372 -2.06 12.19 -16.87
N GLN A 373 -1.46 12.49 -15.74
CA GLN A 373 -0.36 11.72 -15.19
C GLN A 373 -0.40 11.64 -13.66
N SER A 374 0.05 10.53 -13.12
CA SER A 374 0.22 10.32 -11.69
C SER A 374 1.43 11.10 -11.18
N PHE A 375 1.27 11.70 -10.00
CA PHE A 375 2.36 12.39 -9.33
C PHE A 375 2.17 12.38 -7.80
N SER A 376 3.25 12.14 -7.08
CA SER A 376 3.31 12.34 -5.63
C SER A 376 4.42 13.35 -5.31
N SER A 377 4.12 14.32 -4.45
CA SER A 377 5.04 15.42 -4.13
C SER A 377 6.16 15.04 -3.17
N ASP A 378 5.99 13.95 -2.44
CA ASP A 378 6.92 13.46 -1.44
C ASP A 378 6.83 11.93 -1.28
N PHE A 379 7.68 11.34 -0.45
CA PHE A 379 7.79 9.89 -0.29
C PHE A 379 6.55 9.22 0.30
N ARG A 380 5.69 9.97 0.98
CA ARG A 380 4.55 9.44 1.73
C ARG A 380 3.18 9.99 1.29
N GLY A 381 3.16 10.97 0.39
CA GLY A 381 1.92 11.57 -0.12
C GLY A 381 1.25 12.55 0.83
N PHE A 382 2.01 13.33 1.61
CA PHE A 382 1.46 14.23 2.62
C PHE A 382 0.81 15.49 2.06
N ILE A 383 1.27 16.02 0.92
CA ILE A 383 0.76 17.29 0.39
C ILE A 383 -0.04 17.10 -0.88
N PHE A 384 0.51 16.32 -1.81
CA PHE A 384 -0.13 16.07 -3.10
C PHE A 384 0.22 14.68 -3.62
N SER A 385 -0.79 13.85 -3.84
CA SER A 385 -0.64 12.53 -4.45
C SER A 385 -1.91 12.21 -5.23
N ASP A 386 -1.86 12.35 -6.56
CA ASP A 386 -3.04 12.18 -7.42
C ASP A 386 -2.69 12.09 -8.91
N ASN A 387 -3.70 11.77 -9.72
CA ASN A 387 -3.64 11.77 -11.18
C ASN A 387 -4.32 13.03 -11.74
N ASN A 388 -3.58 13.90 -12.41
CA ASN A 388 -4.12 15.14 -12.95
C ASN A 388 -3.54 15.53 -14.30
N LEU A 389 -4.26 16.42 -15.00
CA LEU A 389 -3.83 16.97 -16.27
C LEU A 389 -2.70 17.97 -16.05
N GLY A 390 -1.55 17.74 -16.66
CA GLY A 390 -0.42 18.64 -16.46
C GLY A 390 0.73 18.49 -17.42
N PHE A 391 1.73 19.32 -17.19
CA PHE A 391 3.00 19.34 -17.88
C PHE A 391 4.13 19.18 -16.86
N ARG A 392 5.06 18.27 -17.14
CA ARG A 392 6.17 17.94 -16.25
C ARG A 392 7.48 17.96 -17.02
N VAL A 393 8.47 18.65 -16.47
CA VAL A 393 9.89 18.54 -16.84
C VAL A 393 10.59 17.79 -15.71
N PHE A 394 11.34 16.76 -16.05
CA PHE A 394 12.04 15.96 -15.06
C PHE A 394 13.32 15.37 -15.63
N GLY A 395 14.20 14.96 -14.77
CA GLY A 395 15.45 14.38 -15.20
C GLY A 395 16.33 13.91 -14.04
N ALA A 396 17.50 13.43 -14.43
CA ALA A 396 18.56 13.00 -13.55
C ALA A 396 19.87 13.67 -13.89
N GLY A 397 20.75 13.80 -12.88
CA GLY A 397 22.10 14.33 -12.99
C GLY A 397 23.02 13.67 -11.97
N ASP A 398 24.34 13.93 -12.09
CA ASP A 398 25.36 13.39 -11.21
C ASP A 398 25.30 11.86 -11.09
N ASN A 399 25.25 11.16 -12.24
CA ASN A 399 25.10 9.70 -12.30
C ASN A 399 23.85 9.21 -11.59
N ASN A 400 22.71 9.84 -11.88
CA ASN A 400 21.40 9.56 -11.28
C ASN A 400 21.33 9.81 -9.75
N ARG A 401 22.28 10.51 -9.16
CA ARG A 401 22.24 10.86 -7.72
C ARG A 401 21.33 12.04 -7.44
N ILE A 402 21.21 12.97 -8.39
CA ILE A 402 20.30 14.10 -8.32
C ILE A 402 19.14 13.82 -9.27
N GLN A 403 17.93 13.93 -8.78
CA GLN A 403 16.71 13.87 -9.58
C GLN A 403 15.89 15.12 -9.34
N PHE A 404 15.23 15.63 -10.37
CA PHE A 404 14.41 16.83 -10.24
C PHE A 404 13.10 16.69 -11.00
N ASN A 405 12.11 17.43 -10.53
CA ASN A 405 10.82 17.62 -11.21
C ASN A 405 10.41 19.08 -11.11
N ALA A 406 9.87 19.60 -12.21
CA ALA A 406 9.10 20.83 -12.25
C ALA A 406 7.78 20.52 -12.94
N VAL A 407 6.66 20.73 -12.26
CA VAL A 407 5.35 20.25 -12.69
C VAL A 407 4.33 21.37 -12.56
N TYR A 408 3.48 21.47 -13.56
CA TYR A 408 2.25 22.25 -13.54
C TYR A 408 1.07 21.33 -13.73
N PHE A 409 0.06 21.43 -12.88
CA PHE A 409 -1.21 20.75 -13.00
C PHE A 409 -2.36 21.73 -13.11
N SER A 410 -3.22 21.52 -14.10
CA SER A 410 -4.59 22.00 -14.12
C SER A 410 -5.47 20.90 -13.57
N MET A 411 -5.96 21.09 -12.35
CA MET A 411 -6.66 20.03 -11.63
C MET A 411 -7.96 19.64 -12.32
N LEU A 412 -8.25 18.34 -12.33
CA LEU A 412 -9.53 17.80 -12.81
C LEU A 412 -10.51 17.66 -11.63
N GLU A 413 -11.80 17.82 -11.93
CA GLU A 413 -12.85 17.44 -10.98
C GLU A 413 -12.83 15.92 -10.78
N LYS A 414 -13.31 15.49 -9.62
CA LYS A 414 -13.39 14.07 -9.26
C LYS A 414 -14.85 13.62 -9.18
N ASP A 415 -15.08 12.35 -9.42
CA ASP A 415 -16.37 11.74 -9.17
C ASP A 415 -16.58 11.56 -7.65
N THR A 416 -17.72 11.94 -7.14
CA THR A 416 -18.04 12.00 -5.71
C THR A 416 -17.82 10.68 -4.97
N ASN A 417 -18.17 9.55 -5.61
CA ASN A 417 -18.19 8.24 -4.95
C ASN A 417 -16.94 7.40 -5.23
N SER A 418 -16.40 7.47 -6.44
CA SER A 418 -15.21 6.69 -6.82
C SER A 418 -13.91 7.46 -6.59
N GLY A 419 -13.94 8.79 -6.51
CA GLY A 419 -12.75 9.64 -6.46
C GLY A 419 -11.94 9.67 -7.76
N LEU A 420 -12.41 9.01 -8.83
CA LEU A 420 -11.75 8.98 -10.12
C LEU A 420 -11.94 10.30 -10.89
N ASN A 421 -11.07 10.55 -11.87
CA ASN A 421 -11.12 11.76 -12.69
C ASN A 421 -12.42 11.91 -13.44
N ARG A 422 -12.90 13.15 -13.53
CA ARG A 422 -13.86 13.63 -14.52
C ARG A 422 -13.12 14.39 -15.61
N PHE A 423 -13.77 14.63 -16.76
CA PHE A 423 -13.16 15.41 -17.85
C PHE A 423 -13.27 16.94 -17.66
N ASP A 424 -13.90 17.35 -16.57
CA ASP A 424 -14.07 18.77 -16.25
C ASP A 424 -12.87 19.29 -15.47
N THR A 425 -12.45 20.52 -15.74
CA THR A 425 -11.38 21.20 -15.00
C THR A 425 -11.92 21.89 -13.74
N ARG A 426 -11.16 21.80 -12.67
CA ARG A 426 -11.56 22.31 -11.34
C ARG A 426 -11.22 23.78 -11.08
N HIS A 427 -10.83 24.59 -12.00
CA HIS A 427 -10.38 25.98 -11.75
C HIS A 427 -9.29 26.10 -10.66
N GLN A 428 -8.50 25.07 -10.46
CA GLN A 428 -7.38 25.00 -9.53
C GLN A 428 -6.10 24.65 -10.27
N ASN A 429 -5.04 25.40 -10.01
CA ASN A 429 -3.72 25.15 -10.56
C ASN A 429 -2.74 24.80 -9.44
N VAL A 430 -1.93 23.77 -9.67
CA VAL A 430 -0.89 23.36 -8.73
C VAL A 430 0.46 23.34 -9.45
N TYR A 431 1.43 24.03 -8.86
CA TYR A 431 2.81 24.06 -9.32
C TYR A 431 3.68 23.32 -8.32
N VAL A 432 4.55 22.47 -8.79
CA VAL A 432 5.47 21.69 -7.94
C VAL A 432 6.88 21.77 -8.50
N ALA A 433 7.83 22.00 -7.62
CA ALA A 433 9.25 21.82 -7.89
C ALA A 433 9.86 21.00 -6.77
N ASN A 434 10.54 19.91 -7.12
CA ASN A 434 11.28 19.13 -6.14
C ASN A 434 12.63 18.65 -6.69
N VAL A 435 13.56 18.49 -5.77
CA VAL A 435 14.90 17.95 -6.05
C VAL A 435 15.22 16.90 -5.01
N PHE A 436 15.66 15.76 -5.48
CA PHE A 436 16.09 14.63 -4.67
C PHE A 436 17.62 14.50 -4.77
N ARG A 437 18.27 14.19 -3.67
CA ARG A 437 19.66 13.77 -3.67
C ARG A 437 19.78 12.41 -2.98
N GLN A 438 20.14 11.40 -3.77
CA GLN A 438 20.43 10.07 -3.29
C GLN A 438 21.79 10.02 -2.60
N ASP A 439 21.97 9.07 -1.72
CA ASP A 439 23.22 8.86 -0.96
C ASP A 439 23.66 10.14 -0.21
N PHE A 440 22.70 10.91 0.32
CA PHE A 440 22.97 12.14 1.07
C PHE A 440 23.51 11.79 2.46
N ILE A 441 24.70 12.28 2.82
CA ILE A 441 25.44 11.98 4.05
C ILE A 441 25.89 10.52 4.12
N ARG A 442 24.97 9.56 3.90
CA ARG A 442 25.25 8.12 3.85
C ARG A 442 24.59 7.47 2.66
N LYS A 443 25.18 6.36 2.19
CA LYS A 443 24.62 5.54 1.12
C LYS A 443 23.32 4.90 1.59
N GLY A 444 22.29 4.95 0.71
CA GLY A 444 20.97 4.41 0.99
C GLY A 444 20.02 5.38 1.70
N TYR A 445 20.43 6.63 1.94
CA TYR A 445 19.56 7.67 2.44
C TYR A 445 19.37 8.77 1.39
N THR A 446 18.12 9.11 1.08
CA THR A 446 17.74 10.13 0.11
C THR A 446 17.09 11.31 0.81
N ILE A 447 17.54 12.52 0.49
CA ILE A 447 16.88 13.76 0.91
C ILE A 447 16.17 14.41 -0.28
N GLN A 448 15.07 15.06 0.01
CA GLN A 448 14.25 15.80 -0.95
C GLN A 448 13.96 17.20 -0.42
N ALA A 449 14.16 18.22 -1.24
CA ALA A 449 13.61 19.55 -1.05
C ALA A 449 12.41 19.74 -2.00
N SER A 450 11.31 20.28 -1.50
CA SER A 450 10.06 20.47 -2.25
C SER A 450 9.52 21.90 -2.05
N ALA A 451 9.01 22.46 -3.14
CA ALA A 451 8.22 23.69 -3.14
C ALA A 451 6.95 23.46 -3.95
N LEU A 452 5.79 23.79 -3.39
CA LEU A 452 4.52 23.67 -4.08
C LEU A 452 3.77 25.02 -3.96
N TYR A 453 2.94 25.31 -4.95
CA TYR A 453 2.04 26.45 -4.91
C TYR A 453 0.67 26.04 -5.44
N ASN A 454 -0.34 26.28 -4.63
CA ASN A 454 -1.75 26.04 -4.91
C ASN A 454 -2.48 27.34 -5.19
N ASP A 455 -3.06 27.50 -6.38
CA ASP A 455 -3.94 28.58 -6.78
C ASP A 455 -5.35 28.02 -7.01
N ASP A 456 -6.14 27.92 -5.94
CA ASP A 456 -7.53 27.44 -5.97
C ASP A 456 -8.46 28.66 -6.07
N ARG A 457 -9.10 28.81 -7.23
CA ARG A 457 -9.89 29.98 -7.58
C ARG A 457 -11.34 29.84 -7.10
N ARG A 458 -12.01 30.96 -6.99
CA ARG A 458 -13.43 30.99 -6.65
C ARG A 458 -14.25 30.18 -7.63
N SER A 459 -15.04 29.25 -7.11
CA SER A 459 -15.94 28.41 -7.92
C SER A 459 -17.12 27.93 -7.08
N ILE A 460 -18.16 27.47 -7.77
CA ILE A 460 -19.32 26.81 -7.16
C ILE A 460 -19.35 25.41 -7.73
N HIS A 461 -19.39 24.41 -6.86
CA HIS A 461 -19.48 23.03 -7.27
C HIS A 461 -20.48 22.27 -6.38
N TYR A 462 -21.33 21.50 -7.03
CA TYR A 462 -22.26 20.56 -6.40
C TYR A 462 -21.77 19.15 -6.68
N ASP A 463 -21.81 18.31 -5.66
CA ASP A 463 -21.49 16.92 -5.83
C ASP A 463 -22.56 16.17 -6.69
N ARG A 464 -22.30 14.90 -6.99
CA ARG A 464 -23.25 14.08 -7.77
C ARG A 464 -24.62 13.93 -7.12
N ASN A 465 -24.72 14.14 -5.81
CA ASN A 465 -25.95 14.07 -5.04
C ASN A 465 -26.71 15.40 -4.99
N GLY A 466 -26.13 16.46 -5.56
CA GLY A 466 -26.75 17.78 -5.60
C GLY A 466 -26.49 18.65 -4.37
N PHE A 467 -25.55 18.26 -3.50
CA PHE A 467 -25.12 19.06 -2.36
C PHE A 467 -23.97 19.99 -2.73
N LEU A 468 -24.01 21.21 -2.18
CA LEU A 468 -22.94 22.17 -2.37
C LEU A 468 -21.68 21.73 -1.60
N VAL A 469 -20.58 21.50 -2.30
CA VAL A 469 -19.30 21.09 -1.70
C VAL A 469 -18.21 22.16 -1.86
N ARG A 470 -18.41 23.11 -2.73
CA ARG A 470 -17.54 24.29 -2.92
C ARG A 470 -18.38 25.52 -3.25
N PRO A 471 -18.40 26.51 -2.36
CA PRO A 471 -17.79 26.57 -1.04
C PRO A 471 -18.39 25.55 -0.05
N ALA A 472 -17.67 25.28 1.04
CA ALA A 472 -18.16 24.39 2.10
C ALA A 472 -19.40 24.99 2.78
N LEU A 473 -20.38 24.14 3.14
CA LEU A 473 -21.59 24.53 3.87
C LEU A 473 -21.27 24.71 5.37
N ILE A 474 -20.49 25.72 5.68
CA ILE A 474 -20.12 26.08 7.05
C ILE A 474 -19.86 27.58 7.12
N GLY A 475 -20.38 28.25 8.12
CA GLY A 475 -20.17 29.68 8.33
C GLY A 475 -20.62 30.58 7.16
N ASP A 476 -19.71 31.35 6.58
CA ASP A 476 -19.98 32.26 5.45
C ASP A 476 -19.87 31.51 4.09
N VAL A 477 -20.97 31.02 3.60
CA VAL A 477 -21.07 30.17 2.38
C VAL A 477 -20.98 31.08 1.14
N ARG A 478 -19.80 31.59 0.86
CA ARG A 478 -19.51 32.39 -0.36
C ARG A 478 -18.27 31.87 -1.08
N PRO A 479 -18.26 31.85 -2.43
CA PRO A 479 -17.08 31.43 -3.19
C PRO A 479 -15.85 32.26 -2.82
N HIS A 480 -14.75 31.59 -2.52
CA HIS A 480 -13.51 32.22 -2.12
C HIS A 480 -12.30 31.60 -2.86
N ALA A 481 -11.17 32.30 -2.84
CA ALA A 481 -9.95 31.88 -3.47
C ALA A 481 -8.86 31.64 -2.42
N ILE A 482 -8.14 30.52 -2.60
CA ILE A 482 -7.06 30.12 -1.71
C ILE A 482 -5.75 30.09 -2.52
N LYS A 483 -4.75 30.85 -2.06
CA LYS A 483 -3.41 30.92 -2.64
C LYS A 483 -2.39 30.59 -1.57
N VAL A 484 -1.84 29.38 -1.62
CA VAL A 484 -0.94 28.87 -0.59
C VAL A 484 0.29 28.22 -1.20
N GLY A 485 1.45 28.64 -0.73
CA GLY A 485 2.73 28.01 -1.00
C GLY A 485 3.10 27.04 0.12
N TYR A 486 3.77 25.98 -0.24
CA TYR A 486 4.34 24.99 0.69
C TYR A 486 5.82 24.85 0.38
N VAL A 487 6.64 24.85 1.41
CA VAL A 487 8.07 24.50 1.30
C VAL A 487 8.37 23.39 2.29
N GLY A 488 9.13 22.38 1.86
CA GLY A 488 9.37 21.21 2.68
C GLY A 488 10.71 20.53 2.44
N ILE A 489 11.12 19.80 3.45
CA ILE A 489 12.28 18.91 3.43
C ILE A 489 11.80 17.53 3.86
N ASN A 490 12.09 16.55 3.03
CA ASN A 490 11.72 15.16 3.25
C ASN A 490 12.96 14.27 3.17
N GLY A 491 12.96 13.18 3.88
CA GLY A 491 14.01 12.18 3.79
C GLY A 491 13.45 10.78 3.93
N ASP A 492 14.05 9.84 3.20
CA ASP A 492 13.70 8.43 3.25
C ASP A 492 14.92 7.55 3.00
N GLY A 493 15.01 6.45 3.72
CA GLY A 493 16.09 5.49 3.54
C GLY A 493 16.58 4.89 4.86
N HIS A 494 17.83 4.41 4.88
CA HIS A 494 18.38 3.76 6.04
C HIS A 494 19.73 4.38 6.47
N LEU A 495 19.93 4.43 7.77
CA LEU A 495 21.16 4.85 8.43
C LEU A 495 21.69 3.66 9.25
N GLY A 496 22.47 2.80 8.61
CA GLY A 496 22.86 1.52 9.20
C GLY A 496 21.66 0.57 9.33
N LYS A 497 21.32 0.17 10.55
CA LYS A 497 20.17 -0.70 10.83
C LYS A 497 18.84 0.06 11.00
N LEU A 498 18.89 1.37 11.10
CA LEU A 498 17.73 2.22 11.30
C LEU A 498 17.15 2.66 9.96
N ASN A 499 15.93 2.28 9.66
CA ASN A 499 15.17 2.89 8.58
C ASN A 499 14.53 4.18 9.11
N LEU A 500 14.70 5.26 8.39
CA LEU A 500 14.22 6.57 8.77
C LEU A 500 13.47 7.23 7.61
N THR A 501 12.25 7.64 7.87
CA THR A 501 11.48 8.52 6.99
C THR A 501 11.11 9.76 7.79
N HIS A 502 11.27 10.93 7.21
CA HIS A 502 10.80 12.17 7.83
C HIS A 502 10.30 13.16 6.80
N SER A 503 9.41 14.03 7.22
CA SER A 503 8.88 15.12 6.42
C SER A 503 8.60 16.33 7.30
N TYR A 504 8.96 17.50 6.81
CA TYR A 504 8.57 18.78 7.40
C TYR A 504 8.10 19.71 6.30
N TYR A 505 6.94 20.34 6.50
CA TYR A 505 6.39 21.34 5.59
C TYR A 505 5.95 22.58 6.34
N TYR A 506 6.22 23.73 5.73
CA TYR A 506 5.69 25.01 6.11
C TYR A 506 4.76 25.53 5.02
N ALA A 507 3.52 25.85 5.38
CA ALA A 507 2.50 26.41 4.50
C ALA A 507 2.33 27.91 4.79
N PHE A 508 2.26 28.73 3.73
CA PHE A 508 2.10 30.17 3.82
C PHE A 508 1.28 30.70 2.65
N GLY A 509 0.43 31.71 2.94
CA GLY A 509 -0.40 32.25 1.87
C GLY A 509 -1.59 33.02 2.39
N ARG A 510 -2.67 32.94 1.64
CA ARG A 510 -3.90 33.68 1.95
C ARG A 510 -5.13 32.95 1.43
N ASP A 511 -6.16 32.93 2.26
CA ASP A 511 -7.53 32.66 1.86
C ASP A 511 -8.25 34.04 1.87
N ASP A 512 -8.83 34.42 0.75
CA ASP A 512 -9.42 35.74 0.60
C ASP A 512 -10.73 35.91 1.40
N ARG A 513 -11.37 34.76 1.74
CA ARG A 513 -12.58 34.74 2.57
C ARG A 513 -12.80 33.34 3.15
N ASN A 514 -12.16 33.04 4.26
CA ASN A 514 -12.38 31.76 4.91
C ASN A 514 -13.82 31.67 5.44
N PRO A 515 -14.53 30.55 5.16
CA PRO A 515 -15.95 30.43 5.56
C PRO A 515 -16.16 30.44 7.08
N ILE A 516 -15.25 29.89 7.87
CA ILE A 516 -15.35 29.86 9.33
C ILE A 516 -15.08 31.25 9.93
N ALA A 517 -13.99 31.91 9.50
CA ALA A 517 -13.66 33.25 9.97
C ALA A 517 -14.57 34.33 9.39
N GLY A 518 -15.28 34.11 8.29
CA GLY A 518 -16.11 35.10 7.59
C GLY A 518 -15.32 36.24 6.96
N ARG A 519 -14.00 36.15 6.88
CA ARG A 519 -13.07 37.21 6.43
C ARG A 519 -11.84 36.65 5.76
N SER A 520 -11.02 37.52 5.20
CA SER A 520 -9.72 37.16 4.68
C SER A 520 -8.75 36.81 5.80
N VAL A 521 -8.04 35.70 5.63
CA VAL A 521 -7.05 35.20 6.59
C VAL A 521 -5.70 34.97 5.94
N LYS A 522 -4.63 35.17 6.71
CA LYS A 522 -3.26 34.86 6.33
C LYS A 522 -2.91 33.45 6.82
N VAL A 523 -2.53 32.58 5.90
CA VAL A 523 -2.12 31.21 6.22
C VAL A 523 -0.65 31.19 6.67
N ARG A 524 -0.38 30.56 7.81
CA ARG A 524 0.97 30.25 8.31
C ARG A 524 0.88 29.00 9.19
N SER A 525 1.33 27.88 8.68
CA SER A 525 1.12 26.61 9.35
C SER A 525 2.26 25.62 9.10
N ASN A 526 2.41 24.66 10.00
CA ASN A 526 3.47 23.66 9.98
C ASN A 526 2.92 22.24 10.07
N MET A 527 3.62 21.31 9.42
CA MET A 527 3.43 19.88 9.57
C MET A 527 4.78 19.20 9.72
N ALA A 528 4.84 18.18 10.57
CA ALA A 528 6.01 17.33 10.74
C ALA A 528 5.60 15.87 10.87
N ALA A 529 6.37 14.98 10.25
CA ALA A 529 6.20 13.54 10.34
C ALA A 529 7.58 12.87 10.46
N VAL A 530 7.68 11.86 11.31
CA VAL A 530 8.88 11.04 11.42
C VAL A 530 8.48 9.59 11.71
N GLU A 531 9.09 8.66 11.00
CA GLU A 531 8.98 7.22 11.25
C GLU A 531 10.38 6.63 11.32
N ALA A 532 10.63 5.89 12.39
CA ALA A 532 11.84 5.14 12.59
C ALA A 532 11.49 3.66 12.71
N SER A 533 12.23 2.78 12.04
CA SER A 533 12.01 1.35 12.14
C SER A 533 13.31 0.56 12.11
N VAL A 534 13.26 -0.62 12.75
CA VAL A 534 14.39 -1.56 12.80
C VAL A 534 13.88 -2.94 12.39
N ASP A 535 14.62 -3.55 11.46
CA ASP A 535 14.35 -4.91 11.02
C ASP A 535 15.10 -5.91 11.88
N HIS A 536 14.38 -6.92 12.39
CA HIS A 536 14.96 -8.03 13.13
C HIS A 536 14.39 -9.34 12.61
N ASP A 537 15.16 -10.07 11.82
CA ASP A 537 14.76 -11.28 11.09
C ASP A 537 13.51 -11.02 10.22
N TYR A 538 12.36 -11.62 10.55
CA TYR A 538 11.10 -11.46 9.84
C TYR A 538 10.17 -10.37 10.44
N LEU A 539 10.62 -9.68 11.45
CA LEU A 539 9.88 -8.63 12.13
C LEU A 539 10.49 -7.26 11.84
N ARG A 540 9.63 -6.30 11.60
CA ARG A 540 9.97 -4.87 11.58
C ARG A 540 9.24 -4.18 12.72
N PHE A 541 9.99 -3.60 13.63
CA PHE A 541 9.47 -2.74 14.70
C PHE A 541 9.53 -1.29 14.22
N LYS A 542 8.44 -0.56 14.36
CA LYS A 542 8.36 0.84 13.93
C LYS A 542 7.72 1.72 14.98
N GLY A 543 8.20 2.95 15.07
CA GLY A 543 7.60 4.02 15.83
C GLY A 543 7.46 5.25 14.94
N SER A 544 6.29 5.89 14.97
CA SER A 544 6.03 7.05 14.12
C SER A 544 5.38 8.17 14.92
N PHE A 545 5.67 9.39 14.52
CA PHE A 545 5.07 10.61 15.05
C PHE A 545 4.60 11.48 13.89
N PHE A 546 3.37 11.98 13.99
CA PHE A 546 2.79 12.93 13.06
C PHE A 546 2.23 14.12 13.80
N PHE A 547 2.53 15.31 13.31
CA PHE A 547 2.05 16.57 13.80
C PHE A 547 1.52 17.42 12.66
N ALA A 548 0.32 17.94 12.81
CA ALA A 548 -0.23 19.02 11.99
C ALA A 548 -0.74 20.13 12.91
N GLN A 549 -0.29 21.34 12.65
CA GLN A 549 -0.68 22.50 13.45
C GLN A 549 -2.18 22.77 13.36
N GLY A 550 -2.81 23.16 14.46
CA GLY A 550 -4.19 23.63 14.53
C GLY A 550 -4.28 25.12 14.72
N ASP A 551 -5.43 25.67 14.43
CA ASP A 551 -5.75 27.08 14.61
C ASP A 551 -6.22 27.37 16.06
N SER A 552 -5.72 28.41 16.66
CA SER A 552 -6.04 28.78 18.05
C SER A 552 -7.09 29.88 18.19
N ASN A 553 -7.47 30.52 17.07
CA ASN A 553 -8.50 31.58 17.09
C ASN A 553 -9.21 31.63 15.74
N PRO A 554 -10.31 30.88 15.57
CA PRO A 554 -11.01 30.76 14.30
C PRO A 554 -11.64 32.06 13.78
N THR A 555 -11.67 33.11 14.56
CA THR A 555 -12.34 34.37 14.22
C THR A 555 -11.37 35.52 13.88
N ASP A 556 -10.06 35.34 14.04
CA ASP A 556 -9.09 36.38 13.73
C ASP A 556 -8.73 36.43 12.23
N ASN A 557 -7.67 37.11 11.85
CA ASN A 557 -7.20 37.23 10.47
C ASN A 557 -6.02 36.30 10.12
N LYS A 558 -5.76 35.29 10.94
CA LYS A 558 -4.73 34.29 10.77
C LYS A 558 -5.37 32.91 10.70
N ALA A 559 -4.81 32.04 9.91
CA ALA A 559 -5.19 30.67 9.83
C ALA A 559 -3.91 29.83 10.03
N THR A 560 -3.83 29.18 11.17
CA THR A 560 -2.64 28.44 11.60
C THR A 560 -2.83 26.92 11.58
N GLY A 561 -4.02 26.43 11.23
CA GLY A 561 -4.28 25.02 11.00
C GLY A 561 -3.61 24.55 9.71
N PHE A 562 -2.97 23.39 9.74
CA PHE A 562 -2.33 22.83 8.55
C PHE A 562 -3.34 22.04 7.71
N ASP A 563 -3.33 22.28 6.41
CA ASP A 563 -4.08 21.48 5.44
C ASP A 563 -3.25 21.26 4.17
N ALA A 564 -3.49 20.14 3.50
CA ALA A 564 -2.79 19.73 2.29
C ALA A 564 -3.51 20.20 1.02
N ILE A 565 -2.97 19.95 -0.15
CA ILE A 565 -3.65 20.16 -1.43
C ILE A 565 -4.60 19.00 -1.69
N LEU A 566 -4.05 17.80 -1.88
CA LEU A 566 -4.76 16.55 -2.06
C LEU A 566 -3.84 15.41 -1.60
N ASP A 567 -3.89 15.10 -0.32
CA ASP A 567 -3.05 14.11 0.33
C ASP A 567 -3.57 12.68 0.12
N ASP A 568 -2.67 11.71 0.17
CA ASP A 568 -2.99 10.27 0.26
C ASP A 568 -1.87 9.57 1.07
N PRO A 569 -1.83 9.83 2.40
CA PRO A 569 -0.68 9.46 3.19
C PRO A 569 -0.63 7.97 3.51
N ASN A 570 0.46 7.32 3.11
CA ASN A 570 0.81 5.99 3.59
C ASN A 570 1.69 6.07 4.83
N PHE A 571 1.07 6.36 5.98
CA PHE A 571 1.75 6.65 7.25
C PHE A 571 0.89 6.19 8.44
N VAL A 572 1.48 5.94 9.61
CA VAL A 572 0.83 5.53 10.88
C VAL A 572 -0.23 4.42 10.71
N GLY A 573 0.11 3.40 9.94
CA GLY A 573 -0.78 2.28 9.63
C GLY A 573 -1.47 2.37 8.26
N GLY A 574 -1.45 3.54 7.60
CA GLY A 574 -2.00 3.73 6.26
C GLY A 574 -3.45 3.26 6.15
N GLN A 575 -3.74 2.48 5.11
CA GLN A 575 -5.08 1.92 4.86
C GLN A 575 -5.63 1.01 5.97
N PHE A 576 -4.79 0.54 6.91
CA PHE A 576 -5.24 -0.30 8.02
C PHE A 576 -5.68 0.52 9.23
N SER A 577 -5.25 1.78 9.40
CA SER A 577 -5.72 2.69 10.44
C SER A 577 -7.18 3.06 10.25
N PHE A 578 -7.99 3.02 11.31
CA PHE A 578 -9.38 3.48 11.26
C PHE A 578 -9.44 4.97 10.90
N TRP A 579 -8.62 5.78 11.56
CA TRP A 579 -8.59 7.22 11.37
C TRP A 579 -8.21 7.63 9.94
N ASN A 580 -7.19 7.01 9.37
CA ASN A 580 -6.76 7.33 8.02
C ASN A 580 -7.76 6.83 6.95
N ARG A 581 -8.29 5.61 7.12
CA ARG A 581 -9.15 4.97 6.14
C ARG A 581 -10.54 5.58 6.06
N ASN A 582 -11.13 5.93 7.21
CA ASN A 582 -12.55 6.27 7.29
C ASN A 582 -12.77 7.78 7.40
N GLY A 583 -13.59 8.33 6.51
CA GLY A 583 -14.11 9.66 6.70
C GLY A 583 -15.06 9.71 7.91
N ILE A 584 -14.96 10.77 8.69
CA ILE A 584 -15.83 11.04 9.84
C ILE A 584 -16.50 12.39 9.63
N ARG A 585 -17.83 12.37 9.46
CA ARG A 585 -18.62 13.60 9.31
C ARG A 585 -18.73 14.32 10.64
N LEU A 586 -18.79 15.64 10.59
CA LEU A 586 -19.04 16.47 11.75
C LEU A 586 -20.52 16.78 11.86
N THR A 587 -21.11 16.52 13.02
CA THR A 587 -22.55 16.69 13.27
C THR A 587 -23.01 18.12 12.99
N GLN A 588 -24.17 18.29 12.37
CA GLN A 588 -24.83 19.57 12.09
C GLN A 588 -24.02 20.53 11.22
N THR A 589 -23.08 20.00 10.45
CA THR A 589 -22.28 20.79 9.53
C THR A 589 -22.18 20.12 8.16
N GLY A 590 -21.91 20.91 7.11
CA GLY A 590 -21.63 20.39 5.77
C GLY A 590 -20.20 19.91 5.57
N VAL A 591 -19.44 19.66 6.65
CA VAL A 591 -18.03 19.27 6.57
C VAL A 591 -17.73 17.97 7.32
N GLY A 592 -16.63 17.35 6.98
CA GLY A 592 -16.09 16.21 7.73
C GLY A 592 -15.09 16.66 8.78
N LEU A 593 -15.05 15.94 9.91
CA LEU A 593 -13.95 16.07 10.87
C LEU A 593 -12.64 15.63 10.20
N VAL A 594 -12.65 14.46 9.58
CA VAL A 594 -11.55 13.92 8.79
C VAL A 594 -12.10 13.28 7.52
N GLN A 595 -11.35 13.37 6.45
CA GLN A 595 -11.71 12.78 5.16
C GLN A 595 -11.09 11.37 5.05
N GLY A 596 -11.71 10.47 4.27
CA GLY A 596 -11.13 9.16 3.97
C GLY A 596 -9.77 9.29 3.27
N ASN A 597 -8.83 8.43 3.62
CA ASN A 597 -7.43 8.46 3.17
C ASN A 597 -6.72 9.80 3.46
N SER A 598 -6.98 10.37 4.64
CA SER A 598 -6.29 11.56 5.15
C SER A 598 -6.03 11.44 6.65
N LEU A 599 -4.93 12.03 7.11
CA LEU A 599 -4.63 12.13 8.54
C LEU A 599 -5.16 13.43 9.17
N LEU A 600 -5.51 14.42 8.32
CA LEU A 600 -5.79 15.76 8.74
C LEU A 600 -7.26 15.95 9.13
N PRO A 601 -7.55 16.44 10.33
CA PRO A 601 -8.90 16.87 10.72
C PRO A 601 -9.23 18.24 10.10
N SER A 602 -9.35 18.25 8.77
CA SER A 602 -9.29 19.46 7.95
C SER A 602 -10.57 20.27 7.94
N LEU A 603 -11.68 19.74 8.41
CA LEU A 603 -13.01 20.38 8.34
C LEU A 603 -13.40 20.79 6.90
N ARG A 604 -13.06 19.95 5.90
CA ARG A 604 -13.47 20.14 4.51
C ARG A 604 -14.86 19.54 4.26
N SER A 605 -15.55 20.08 3.28
CA SER A 605 -16.79 19.48 2.75
C SER A 605 -16.53 18.13 2.06
N SER A 606 -15.48 18.07 1.26
CA SER A 606 -14.98 16.89 0.55
C SER A 606 -13.47 17.02 0.36
N LYS A 607 -12.74 15.91 0.44
CA LYS A 607 -11.31 15.86 0.15
C LYS A 607 -11.02 16.21 -1.30
N THR A 608 -11.77 15.62 -2.21
CA THR A 608 -11.52 15.65 -3.65
C THR A 608 -12.24 16.79 -4.36
N GLU A 609 -13.40 17.20 -3.88
CA GLU A 609 -14.26 18.23 -4.52
C GLU A 609 -14.29 19.56 -3.75
N GLY A 610 -14.02 19.52 -2.43
CA GLY A 610 -13.98 20.71 -1.55
C GLY A 610 -12.65 21.45 -1.58
N GLN A 611 -12.57 22.61 -0.94
CA GLN A 611 -11.35 23.42 -0.84
C GLN A 611 -10.58 23.12 0.44
N ALA A 612 -9.28 23.43 0.45
CA ALA A 612 -8.46 23.36 1.64
C ALA A 612 -8.96 24.35 2.72
N ASN A 613 -8.84 23.97 4.00
CA ASN A 613 -9.26 24.81 5.10
C ASN A 613 -8.18 24.85 6.20
N PHE A 614 -7.62 26.05 6.40
CA PHE A 614 -6.54 26.28 7.35
C PHE A 614 -7.03 26.76 8.73
N ILE A 615 -8.36 26.79 8.94
CA ILE A 615 -8.97 26.94 10.26
C ILE A 615 -9.51 25.58 10.68
N ASN A 616 -8.64 24.77 11.22
CA ASN A 616 -8.90 23.39 11.62
C ASN A 616 -8.18 23.05 12.93
N PRO A 617 -8.57 21.98 13.63
CA PRO A 617 -8.00 21.67 14.94
C PRO A 617 -6.55 21.15 14.90
N GLY A 618 -6.04 20.69 13.76
CA GLY A 618 -4.76 20.02 13.70
C GLY A 618 -4.71 18.76 14.60
N ILE A 619 -3.59 18.03 14.55
CA ILE A 619 -3.52 16.73 15.21
C ILE A 619 -2.09 16.36 15.63
N PHE A 620 -1.99 15.59 16.71
CA PHE A 620 -0.85 14.76 17.06
C PHE A 620 -1.23 13.30 16.92
N ILE A 621 -0.38 12.50 16.26
CA ILE A 621 -0.52 11.03 16.21
C ILE A 621 0.80 10.41 16.66
N TYR A 622 0.73 9.52 17.64
CA TYR A 622 1.83 8.70 18.12
C TYR A 622 1.54 7.26 17.74
N ASN A 623 2.43 6.63 17.00
CA ASN A 623 2.26 5.26 16.49
C ASN A 623 3.35 4.34 17.01
N ALA A 624 2.94 3.12 17.31
CA ALA A 624 3.82 1.97 17.45
C ALA A 624 3.28 0.83 16.58
N GLY A 625 4.15 0.18 15.81
CA GLY A 625 3.73 -0.86 14.89
C GLY A 625 4.73 -2.00 14.77
N ILE A 626 4.21 -3.14 14.33
CA ILE A 626 5.00 -4.34 14.04
C ILE A 626 4.51 -4.90 12.71
N ASP A 627 5.42 -5.07 11.77
CA ASP A 627 5.17 -5.80 10.54
C ASP A 627 5.89 -7.16 10.64
N ALA A 628 5.18 -8.23 10.35
CA ALA A 628 5.71 -9.60 10.40
C ALA A 628 5.58 -10.27 9.04
N GLU A 629 6.69 -10.66 8.45
CA GLU A 629 6.75 -11.45 7.22
C GLU A 629 6.72 -12.93 7.58
N VAL A 630 5.53 -13.40 8.00
CA VAL A 630 5.32 -14.74 8.56
C VAL A 630 5.80 -15.83 7.60
N THR A 631 5.49 -15.66 6.31
CA THR A 631 5.99 -16.50 5.22
C THR A 631 6.18 -15.64 3.97
N GLN A 632 6.78 -16.18 2.92
CA GLN A 632 6.85 -15.52 1.61
C GLN A 632 5.47 -15.19 1.00
N ARG A 633 4.41 -15.81 1.50
CA ARG A 633 3.02 -15.62 1.04
C ARG A 633 2.18 -14.77 1.97
N LEU A 634 2.59 -14.62 3.21
CA LEU A 634 1.78 -14.03 4.28
C LEU A 634 2.56 -12.98 5.04
N LYS A 635 2.07 -11.75 5.01
CA LYS A 635 2.54 -10.63 5.82
C LYS A 635 1.41 -10.20 6.77
N ALA A 636 1.73 -10.04 8.04
CA ALA A 636 0.84 -9.47 9.05
C ALA A 636 1.37 -8.11 9.48
N ILE A 637 0.45 -7.18 9.75
CA ILE A 637 0.75 -5.79 10.10
C ILE A 637 -0.10 -5.44 11.30
N PHE A 638 0.52 -4.95 12.36
CA PHE A 638 -0.17 -4.48 13.55
C PHE A 638 0.27 -3.06 13.87
N ASN A 639 -0.69 -2.16 14.15
CA ASN A 639 -0.41 -0.79 14.56
C ASN A 639 -1.33 -0.36 15.70
N VAL A 640 -0.80 0.50 16.55
CA VAL A 640 -1.51 1.21 17.60
C VAL A 640 -1.20 2.69 17.46
N ASN A 641 -2.23 3.50 17.31
CA ASN A 641 -2.13 4.95 17.25
C ASN A 641 -2.81 5.58 18.46
N TYR A 642 -2.16 6.52 19.11
CA TYR A 642 -2.79 7.45 20.03
C TYR A 642 -2.97 8.79 19.31
N LEU A 643 -4.23 9.29 19.26
CA LEU A 643 -4.61 10.48 18.52
C LEU A 643 -5.09 11.57 19.47
N ARG A 644 -4.65 12.80 19.19
CA ARG A 644 -5.01 13.98 19.99
C ARG A 644 -5.10 15.21 19.11
N PHE A 645 -6.14 16.03 19.26
CA PHE A 645 -6.21 17.36 18.64
C PHE A 645 -5.08 18.27 19.15
N HIS A 646 -4.49 19.05 18.25
CA HIS A 646 -3.55 20.07 18.65
C HIS A 646 -4.28 21.27 19.27
N ARG A 647 -5.39 21.69 18.68
CA ARG A 647 -6.27 22.75 19.10
C ARG A 647 -7.73 22.31 19.01
N THR A 648 -8.60 22.85 19.87
CA THR A 648 -10.02 22.51 19.86
C THR A 648 -10.92 23.72 19.55
N GLU A 649 -10.34 24.91 19.55
CA GLU A 649 -11.05 26.17 19.33
C GLU A 649 -11.85 26.21 18.00
N PRO A 650 -11.36 25.68 16.85
CA PRO A 650 -12.17 25.61 15.64
C PRO A 650 -13.41 24.71 15.78
N LEU A 651 -13.28 23.59 16.48
CA LEU A 651 -14.40 22.68 16.74
C LEU A 651 -15.40 23.32 17.71
N GLU A 652 -14.92 23.96 18.76
CA GLU A 652 -15.75 24.65 19.75
C GLU A 652 -16.58 25.76 19.09
N TYR A 653 -15.96 26.51 18.17
CA TYR A 653 -16.63 27.56 17.42
C TYR A 653 -17.69 27.02 16.47
N VAL A 654 -17.35 26.04 15.66
CA VAL A 654 -18.23 25.49 14.63
C VAL A 654 -19.42 24.74 15.24
N LEU A 655 -19.21 24.04 16.36
CA LEU A 655 -20.23 23.26 17.03
C LEU A 655 -20.98 24.05 18.12
N PHE A 656 -20.64 25.32 18.31
CA PHE A 656 -21.20 26.14 19.40
C PHE A 656 -21.04 25.47 20.77
N GLN A 657 -19.96 24.75 20.95
CA GLN A 657 -19.61 24.06 22.20
C GLN A 657 -18.34 24.67 22.78
N ASN A 658 -18.26 24.79 24.07
CA ASN A 658 -17.05 25.21 24.73
C ASN A 658 -16.40 24.00 25.41
N HIS A 659 -15.07 23.93 25.61
CA HIS A 659 -14.29 22.87 26.26
C HIS A 659 -14.43 21.48 25.64
N ILE A 660 -14.22 21.38 24.35
CA ILE A 660 -13.92 20.13 23.72
C ILE A 660 -12.53 19.70 24.17
N ARG A 661 -12.40 18.52 24.75
CA ARG A 661 -11.11 17.98 25.20
C ARG A 661 -10.28 17.52 24.01
N HIS A 662 -8.96 17.49 24.17
CA HIS A 662 -8.05 17.18 23.07
C HIS A 662 -7.98 15.70 22.67
N GLU A 663 -8.34 14.76 23.55
CA GLU A 663 -8.18 13.33 23.32
C GLU A 663 -9.15 12.80 22.27
N ILE A 664 -8.64 12.37 21.10
CA ILE A 664 -9.44 11.69 20.08
C ILE A 664 -9.64 10.23 20.45
N GLY A 665 -8.57 9.54 20.86
CA GLY A 665 -8.63 8.16 21.29
C GLY A 665 -7.50 7.29 20.82
N TRP A 666 -7.73 5.96 20.86
CA TRP A 666 -6.80 4.94 20.44
C TRP A 666 -7.32 4.21 19.21
N ASP A 667 -6.51 4.15 18.18
CA ASP A 667 -6.79 3.42 16.95
C ASP A 667 -5.90 2.17 16.90
N TYR A 668 -6.53 1.02 16.92
CA TYR A 668 -5.88 -0.29 16.81
C TYR A 668 -6.17 -0.87 15.46
N SER A 669 -5.15 -1.39 14.78
CA SER A 669 -5.31 -1.99 13.47
C SER A 669 -4.52 -3.27 13.30
N LEU A 670 -5.14 -4.23 12.63
CA LEU A 670 -4.55 -5.49 12.19
C LEU A 670 -4.76 -5.64 10.69
N GLY A 671 -3.69 -5.83 9.96
CA GLY A 671 -3.70 -6.08 8.52
C GLY A 671 -3.06 -7.43 8.20
N VAL A 672 -3.56 -8.06 7.14
CA VAL A 672 -2.98 -9.28 6.57
C VAL A 672 -2.94 -9.12 5.07
N ALA A 673 -1.76 -9.28 4.48
CA ALA A 673 -1.59 -9.38 3.04
C ALA A 673 -1.17 -10.82 2.68
N TYR A 674 -1.88 -11.42 1.72
CA TYR A 674 -1.67 -12.80 1.31
C TYR A 674 -1.59 -12.92 -0.21
N ARG A 675 -0.58 -13.61 -0.71
CA ARG A 675 -0.38 -13.91 -2.12
C ARG A 675 -0.28 -15.42 -2.33
N PRO A 676 -1.38 -16.05 -2.75
CA PRO A 676 -1.50 -17.53 -2.74
C PRO A 676 -0.49 -18.23 -3.64
N PHE A 677 -0.08 -17.61 -4.75
CA PHE A 677 0.76 -18.22 -5.77
C PHE A 677 2.22 -17.76 -5.75
N LEU A 678 2.67 -17.04 -4.71
CA LEU A 678 4.00 -16.41 -4.64
C LEU A 678 4.26 -15.41 -5.78
N ILE A 679 3.21 -14.88 -6.40
CA ILE A 679 3.26 -13.86 -7.44
C ILE A 679 2.40 -12.67 -7.00
N ASN A 680 2.73 -11.48 -7.45
CA ASN A 680 1.96 -10.27 -7.14
C ASN A 680 0.71 -10.09 -8.02
N ASN A 681 0.45 -11.02 -8.94
CA ASN A 681 -0.71 -10.97 -9.82
C ASN A 681 -2.02 -11.26 -9.10
N VAL A 682 -1.96 -11.98 -7.96
CA VAL A 682 -3.10 -12.22 -7.09
C VAL A 682 -2.70 -11.85 -5.67
N THR A 683 -3.30 -10.81 -5.14
CA THR A 683 -3.06 -10.37 -3.77
C THR A 683 -4.39 -10.20 -3.05
N LEU A 684 -4.49 -10.83 -1.88
CA LEU A 684 -5.60 -10.69 -0.95
C LEU A 684 -5.13 -9.87 0.25
N THR A 685 -5.89 -8.84 0.59
CA THR A 685 -5.64 -7.99 1.75
C THR A 685 -6.85 -8.01 2.66
N PHE A 686 -6.63 -8.27 3.93
CA PHE A 686 -7.66 -8.22 4.97
C PHE A 686 -7.23 -7.19 6.01
N GLY A 687 -8.17 -6.40 6.48
CA GLY A 687 -7.93 -5.45 7.56
C GLY A 687 -9.07 -5.43 8.56
N ALA A 688 -8.70 -5.27 9.81
CA ALA A 688 -9.59 -5.02 10.93
C ALA A 688 -9.02 -3.86 11.73
N ASN A 689 -9.84 -2.85 11.97
CA ASN A 689 -9.43 -1.70 12.77
C ASN A 689 -10.56 -1.21 13.66
N THR A 690 -10.18 -0.52 14.73
CA THR A 690 -11.12 0.05 15.68
C THR A 690 -10.57 1.33 16.29
N LEU A 691 -11.41 2.35 16.35
CA LEU A 691 -11.16 3.56 17.13
C LEU A 691 -11.93 3.50 18.45
N VAL A 692 -11.18 3.34 19.53
CA VAL A 692 -11.70 3.51 20.89
C VAL A 692 -11.71 4.99 21.20
N THR A 693 -12.89 5.56 21.20
CA THR A 693 -13.09 7.02 21.29
C THR A 693 -12.67 7.59 22.62
N GLY A 694 -11.84 8.62 22.58
CA GLY A 694 -11.42 9.42 23.72
C GLY A 694 -12.46 10.47 24.13
N ARG A 695 -12.15 11.21 25.18
CA ARG A 695 -13.07 12.18 25.75
C ARG A 695 -13.39 13.33 24.80
N GLY A 696 -12.40 13.84 24.07
CA GLY A 696 -12.59 14.94 23.12
C GLY A 696 -13.42 14.53 21.91
N PHE A 697 -13.22 13.31 21.41
CA PHE A 697 -14.06 12.78 20.34
C PHE A 697 -15.53 12.65 20.81
N ARG A 698 -15.75 12.18 22.01
CA ARG A 698 -17.09 12.10 22.62
C ARG A 698 -17.74 13.46 22.80
N ASP A 699 -16.96 14.47 23.23
CA ASP A 699 -17.45 15.83 23.39
C ASP A 699 -18.00 16.42 22.09
N ILE A 700 -17.40 16.09 20.93
CA ILE A 700 -17.88 16.56 19.61
C ILE A 700 -19.29 16.03 19.30
N PHE A 701 -19.59 14.82 19.68
CA PHE A 701 -20.86 14.17 19.38
C PHE A 701 -21.85 14.13 20.55
N THR A 702 -21.62 14.89 21.60
CA THR A 702 -22.56 15.12 22.70
C THR A 702 -23.27 16.45 22.58
N ASN A 703 -24.58 16.45 22.75
CA ASN A 703 -25.37 17.68 22.78
C ASN A 703 -25.30 18.33 24.18
N ARG A 704 -24.13 18.74 24.60
CA ARG A 704 -23.98 19.53 25.84
C ARG A 704 -24.22 21.00 25.53
N SER A 705 -25.48 21.40 25.57
CA SER A 705 -25.78 22.81 25.72
C SER A 705 -25.17 23.31 27.05
N ARG A 706 -24.22 24.21 26.96
CA ARG A 706 -23.54 24.80 28.13
C ARG A 706 -24.38 25.68 29.01
N ASN A 707 -25.47 26.11 28.48
CA ASN A 707 -26.43 26.92 29.22
C ASN A 707 -27.43 26.06 30.01
N CYS A 708 -27.14 24.74 30.20
CA CYS A 708 -27.88 23.96 31.15
C CYS A 708 -27.44 24.34 32.56
N PRO A 709 -28.26 25.15 33.27
CA PRO A 709 -28.00 25.33 34.71
C PRO A 709 -28.03 24.00 35.41
N PRO A 710 -27.26 23.83 36.47
CA PRO A 710 -27.16 22.51 37.18
C PRO A 710 -28.48 22.02 37.77
N ASN A 711 -29.58 22.77 37.64
CA ASN A 711 -30.87 22.46 38.24
C ASN A 711 -32.04 22.34 37.22
N VAL A 712 -31.81 22.38 35.91
CA VAL A 712 -32.85 22.13 34.91
C VAL A 712 -32.65 20.73 34.33
N GLY A 713 -33.21 19.76 35.04
CA GLY A 713 -33.31 18.41 34.57
C GLY A 713 -34.13 18.34 33.34
N ASP A 714 -34.11 17.61 32.39
CA ASP A 714 -34.96 17.19 31.25
C ASP A 714 -34.69 17.81 29.89
N PHE A 715 -33.99 18.94 29.71
CA PHE A 715 -33.67 19.47 28.41
C PHE A 715 -32.21 19.32 27.98
N CYS A 716 -31.43 18.69 28.81
CA CYS A 716 -30.00 18.47 28.58
C CYS A 716 -29.69 16.99 28.53
N GLU A 717 -30.45 16.25 27.73
CA GLU A 717 -30.11 14.84 27.53
C GLU A 717 -28.73 14.72 26.87
N PRO A 718 -27.80 14.02 27.53
CA PRO A 718 -26.53 13.71 26.91
C PRO A 718 -26.71 12.50 25.98
N ASP A 719 -26.05 12.54 24.86
CA ASP A 719 -25.62 11.38 24.12
C ASP A 719 -26.56 10.79 23.11
N VAL A 720 -26.17 11.02 21.94
CA VAL A 720 -26.86 10.49 20.84
C VAL A 720 -26.07 9.57 19.96
N ILE A 721 -24.81 9.69 19.87
CA ILE A 721 -23.97 8.56 19.53
C ILE A 721 -23.61 7.93 20.86
N ASN A 722 -24.05 6.70 21.09
CA ASN A 722 -23.59 5.98 22.27
C ASN A 722 -22.05 5.93 22.18
N PRO A 723 -21.34 6.88 22.84
CA PRO A 723 -19.90 7.05 22.66
C PRO A 723 -19.11 5.91 23.34
N SER A 724 -19.81 5.00 24.01
CA SER A 724 -19.24 3.79 24.58
C SER A 724 -19.05 2.67 23.55
N LYS A 725 -19.71 2.73 22.40
CA LYS A 725 -19.51 1.70 21.36
C LYS A 725 -18.31 2.08 20.50
N PRO A 726 -17.31 1.21 20.34
CA PRO A 726 -16.15 1.47 19.51
C PRO A 726 -16.56 1.60 18.04
N LEU A 727 -15.89 2.48 17.32
CA LEU A 727 -15.96 2.54 15.88
C LEU A 727 -15.04 1.48 15.29
N TYR A 728 -15.47 0.81 14.22
CA TYR A 728 -14.68 -0.27 13.61
C TYR A 728 -14.82 -0.30 12.10
N SER A 729 -13.85 -0.92 11.43
CA SER A 729 -13.96 -1.32 10.04
C SER A 729 -13.33 -2.70 9.86
N LEU A 730 -14.02 -3.54 9.12
CA LEU A 730 -13.57 -4.85 8.64
C LEU A 730 -13.61 -4.82 7.13
N PHE A 731 -12.49 -5.05 6.48
CA PHE A 731 -12.45 -5.02 5.03
C PHE A 731 -11.62 -6.15 4.43
N ALA A 732 -11.98 -6.50 3.21
CA ALA A 732 -11.23 -7.41 2.37
C ALA A 732 -11.07 -6.80 0.97
N GLN A 733 -9.90 -7.00 0.39
CA GLN A 733 -9.58 -6.54 -0.96
C GLN A 733 -8.91 -7.68 -1.73
N LEU A 734 -9.43 -7.95 -2.92
CA LEU A 734 -8.79 -8.81 -3.92
C LEU A 734 -8.24 -7.92 -5.03
N LYS A 735 -6.95 -8.02 -5.29
CA LYS A 735 -6.30 -7.36 -6.43
C LYS A 735 -5.80 -8.41 -7.40
N LEU A 736 -6.26 -8.33 -8.63
CA LEU A 736 -5.82 -9.13 -9.76
C LEU A 736 -5.06 -8.23 -10.73
N VAL A 737 -3.87 -8.67 -11.14
CA VAL A 737 -3.03 -7.94 -12.09
C VAL A 737 -2.64 -8.87 -13.23
N PHE A 738 -2.96 -8.45 -14.45
CA PHE A 738 -2.53 -9.12 -15.68
C PHE A 738 -1.46 -8.29 -16.38
#